data_f7915f83ca0c6db896082c16f25e0ccf
#
_entry.id   f7915f83ca0c6db896082c16f25e0ccf
#
_cell.length_a   1.000
_cell.length_b   1.000
_cell.length_c   1.000
_cell.angle_alpha   90.00
_cell.angle_beta   90.00
_cell.angle_gamma   90.00
#
_symmetry.space_group_name_H-M   'P 1'
#
loop_
_entity.id
_entity.type
_entity.pdbx_description
1 polymer ?
#
loop_
_entity_poly.entity_id
_entity_poly.type
_entity_poly.pdbx_seq_one_letter_code
_entity_poly.pdbx_strand_id
1 'polypeptide(L)'
;MENLSEQVGLCFITVSCPELSPLRTHSLNPTKMVTSAQTIVKLNCSLNATPDISFATSDGIAIIFGMHQFARHTLDSLEFTRIKEEVAKLCFCDGGKRHVERMLPSSDPLMIETALRETLEMREIIEFEEAIPLEQVEKVEALVGKIKVVGSILDPEQLKRVADFQKIVVALHQYRRNKETKYPRVVNYLGQLEPLHDLILRIDQAIDRTGEIKDSASPRLRKIRNDKVHARGVILDRLQRIIGGKAHRADRLDDVITMRDGRYVIPIPDSEYNPRESVVHDRSKSGATLYVEPTEAIELNNKLKQLHMEEVQEIERILLELSDLARTHSAEIERNWELYGRLDFLHAKGAFAVRTDGVMPILRREPVVSLQAAYHPLLLLSAKRKQDVVPLSLELGIDRNIIIVTGPNTGGKTVALKTVGLLVLMAQAGMLISADAKSELGVFEQVFADIGDEQSIELSLSTFSSHISRITSAIAACDERSLVLFDEIGVGTDPKEGAALAEAVIEYVSRTNARCIVTTHYSALKAIAETNKKVENATMEFNRQTLQPTYRLRTGLPGSSYALEMAARLGMPKEVLTRAGELVGTQERSLSDLIARLESELMSTESERQELKEKLAHATELERQHKEHADKVLAREKQLLKEGSAEATKLVEETRQKLEALVLELQSDKTSKETIKQSRKSLDKLRKELSVRTAALTPPPEPGEIPEVGDKVWIDRMQTDGEYMERFADGKRARVRIGKVLYTMNIADLRKATGEKKKSFLPEGVSYQPYKDDTPVEISLRGMTIEEARDALDKYFDEVSLSNVPSIRIVHGKGTGALRRMVREYLSKNKMVASFQLGEWNEGSWGVTIVKLKQ
;
A
#
# COMPACT_ATOMS: atom_id res chain seq x y z
N MET A 1 -46.94 11.13 -11.14
CA MET A 1 -45.87 10.39 -11.89
C MET A 1 -44.83 11.34 -12.55
N GLU A 2 -45.08 12.66 -12.57
CA GLU A 2 -44.11 13.61 -13.13
C GLU A 2 -42.97 14.05 -12.18
N ASN A 3 -43.03 13.72 -10.92
CA ASN A 3 -42.00 14.13 -9.93
C ASN A 3 -40.96 13.04 -9.59
N LEU A 4 -40.96 11.90 -10.32
CA LEU A 4 -40.00 10.82 -10.12
C LEU A 4 -38.99 10.69 -11.27
N SER A 5 -39.17 11.43 -12.36
CA SER A 5 -38.29 11.35 -13.56
C SER A 5 -37.03 12.23 -13.47
N GLU A 6 -36.97 13.20 -12.53
CA GLU A 6 -35.81 14.10 -12.40
C GLU A 6 -34.74 13.63 -11.42
N GLN A 7 -35.00 12.60 -10.60
CA GLN A 7 -34.01 12.13 -9.63
C GLN A 7 -33.30 10.82 -9.97
N VAL A 8 -33.71 10.15 -11.05
CA VAL A 8 -33.03 8.93 -11.51
C VAL A 8 -32.93 9.04 -13.03
N GLY A 9 -31.73 9.15 -13.56
CA GLY A 9 -31.46 9.22 -15.00
C GLY A 9 -31.94 7.95 -15.72
N LEU A 10 -33.24 7.85 -15.95
CA LEU A 10 -33.88 6.76 -16.72
C LEU A 10 -33.86 7.12 -18.21
N CYS A 11 -33.04 6.46 -18.97
CA CYS A 11 -33.05 6.57 -20.44
C CYS A 11 -34.09 5.60 -21.01
N PHE A 12 -35.17 6.13 -21.59
CA PHE A 12 -36.15 5.31 -22.31
C PHE A 12 -35.66 5.07 -23.73
N ILE A 13 -35.36 3.82 -24.09
CA ILE A 13 -35.09 3.43 -25.46
C ILE A 13 -36.41 2.96 -26.07
N THR A 14 -36.96 3.77 -26.97
CA THR A 14 -38.06 3.37 -27.86
C THR A 14 -37.48 2.67 -29.10
N VAL A 15 -37.64 1.34 -29.19
CA VAL A 15 -37.29 0.59 -30.39
C VAL A 15 -38.46 0.71 -31.35
N SER A 16 -38.33 1.46 -32.43
CA SER A 16 -39.26 1.49 -33.53
C SER A 16 -38.88 0.39 -34.54
N CYS A 17 -39.71 -0.60 -34.67
CA CYS A 17 -39.61 -1.64 -35.70
C CYS A 17 -40.43 -1.20 -36.93
N PRO A 18 -39.86 -1.12 -38.18
CA PRO A 18 -40.54 -0.58 -39.36
C PRO A 18 -41.67 -1.41 -39.90
N GLU A 19 -41.91 -2.61 -39.44
CA GLU A 19 -42.89 -3.57 -40.04
C GLU A 19 -44.20 -3.69 -39.25
N LEU A 20 -44.51 -2.89 -38.26
CA LEU A 20 -45.75 -2.91 -37.55
C LEU A 20 -46.57 -1.64 -37.85
N SER A 21 -47.58 -1.78 -38.67
CA SER A 21 -48.60 -0.75 -38.93
C SER A 21 -49.37 -0.35 -37.67
N PRO A 22 -49.86 0.90 -37.54
CA PRO A 22 -50.37 1.47 -36.30
C PRO A 22 -51.66 0.82 -35.81
N LEU A 23 -51.60 0.11 -34.73
CA LEU A 23 -52.72 -0.32 -33.92
C LEU A 23 -53.23 0.84 -33.09
N ARG A 24 -54.49 1.22 -33.27
CA ARG A 24 -55.22 2.24 -32.54
C ARG A 24 -55.21 1.95 -31.03
N THR A 25 -54.98 3.02 -30.26
CA THR A 25 -55.10 3.04 -28.81
C THR A 25 -56.53 2.72 -28.36
N HIS A 26 -56.72 1.51 -27.84
CA HIS A 26 -57.85 1.20 -26.97
C HIS A 26 -57.29 0.55 -25.70
N SER A 27 -57.91 0.89 -24.58
CA SER A 27 -57.58 0.49 -23.19
C SER A 27 -57.22 -1.02 -23.11
N LEU A 28 -55.98 -1.34 -22.78
CA LEU A 28 -55.48 -2.70 -22.62
C LEU A 28 -55.69 -3.21 -21.20
N ASN A 29 -56.38 -4.32 -21.07
CA ASN A 29 -56.62 -5.10 -19.85
C ASN A 29 -55.32 -5.77 -19.40
N PRO A 30 -54.97 -5.80 -18.08
CA PRO A 30 -53.71 -6.33 -17.55
C PRO A 30 -53.33 -7.73 -18.02
N THR A 31 -54.31 -8.57 -18.33
CA THR A 31 -54.07 -9.96 -18.81
C THR A 31 -53.45 -10.06 -20.20
N LYS A 32 -53.48 -8.99 -21.00
CA LYS A 32 -52.82 -8.95 -22.33
C LYS A 32 -51.34 -8.49 -22.27
N MET A 33 -50.92 -7.90 -21.17
CA MET A 33 -49.49 -7.56 -20.96
C MET A 33 -48.60 -8.77 -20.73
N VAL A 34 -49.11 -9.81 -20.07
CA VAL A 34 -48.32 -11.04 -19.82
C VAL A 34 -48.04 -11.80 -21.15
N THR A 35 -48.93 -11.73 -22.12
CA THR A 35 -48.72 -12.37 -23.42
C THR A 35 -47.66 -11.64 -24.28
N SER A 36 -47.54 -10.33 -24.15
CA SER A 36 -46.47 -9.56 -24.86
C SER A 36 -45.10 -9.78 -24.27
N ALA A 37 -44.97 -9.94 -22.94
CA ALA A 37 -43.70 -10.29 -22.28
C ALA A 37 -43.18 -11.68 -22.69
N GLN A 38 -44.10 -12.67 -22.82
CA GLN A 38 -43.74 -14.01 -23.33
C GLN A 38 -43.34 -14.01 -24.81
N THR A 39 -43.87 -13.08 -25.60
CA THR A 39 -43.49 -12.92 -27.02
C THR A 39 -42.14 -12.30 -27.17
N ILE A 40 -41.76 -11.32 -26.33
CA ILE A 40 -40.43 -10.72 -26.27
C ILE A 40 -39.36 -11.73 -25.84
N VAL A 41 -39.65 -12.59 -24.86
CA VAL A 41 -38.76 -13.69 -24.47
C VAL A 41 -38.57 -14.73 -25.58
N LYS A 42 -39.57 -14.99 -26.39
CA LYS A 42 -39.48 -15.93 -27.54
C LYS A 42 -38.72 -15.32 -28.74
N LEU A 43 -38.76 -14.01 -28.94
CA LEU A 43 -37.98 -13.36 -30.00
C LEU A 43 -36.47 -13.35 -29.68
N ASN A 44 -36.08 -13.25 -28.42
CA ASN A 44 -34.65 -13.30 -28.03
C ASN A 44 -34.01 -14.68 -28.19
N CYS A 45 -34.78 -15.76 -28.25
CA CYS A 45 -34.26 -17.11 -28.51
C CYS A 45 -33.97 -17.40 -29.99
N SER A 46 -34.37 -16.54 -30.92
CA SER A 46 -34.15 -16.70 -32.36
C SER A 46 -33.12 -15.76 -32.98
N LEU A 47 -32.66 -14.77 -32.23
CA LEU A 47 -31.55 -13.92 -32.60
C LEU A 47 -30.35 -14.29 -31.72
N ASN A 48 -29.27 -14.75 -32.29
CA ASN A 48 -27.99 -15.03 -31.63
C ASN A 48 -27.39 -13.75 -31.04
N ALA A 49 -28.15 -13.06 -30.19
CA ALA A 49 -27.72 -11.89 -29.47
C ALA A 49 -27.21 -12.28 -28.09
N THR A 50 -25.99 -11.89 -27.80
CA THR A 50 -25.16 -12.06 -26.63
C THR A 50 -25.89 -12.12 -25.27
N PRO A 51 -25.41 -12.92 -24.29
CA PRO A 51 -26.12 -13.30 -23.07
C PRO A 51 -26.03 -12.29 -21.91
N ASP A 52 -26.01 -10.98 -22.15
CA ASP A 52 -25.71 -9.99 -21.10
C ASP A 52 -26.89 -9.08 -20.71
N ILE A 53 -28.13 -9.58 -20.78
CA ILE A 53 -29.30 -8.85 -20.25
C ILE A 53 -29.87 -9.61 -19.05
N SER A 54 -29.67 -9.09 -17.84
CA SER A 54 -30.31 -9.58 -16.63
C SER A 54 -31.62 -8.84 -16.38
N PHE A 55 -32.73 -9.60 -16.18
CA PHE A 55 -34.04 -9.06 -15.81
C PHE A 55 -34.25 -9.19 -14.30
N ALA A 56 -34.48 -8.08 -13.63
CA ALA A 56 -35.01 -8.09 -12.27
C ALA A 56 -36.47 -7.67 -12.30
N THR A 57 -37.35 -8.49 -11.77
CA THR A 57 -38.78 -8.19 -11.63
C THR A 57 -39.07 -7.85 -10.17
N SER A 58 -39.46 -6.61 -9.90
CA SER A 58 -40.15 -6.21 -8.70
C SER A 58 -41.44 -5.55 -9.13
N ASP A 59 -42.56 -6.06 -8.68
CA ASP A 59 -43.91 -5.53 -8.89
C ASP A 59 -44.38 -5.32 -10.34
N GLY A 60 -43.99 -6.24 -11.24
CA GLY A 60 -44.62 -6.30 -12.59
C GLY A 60 -44.07 -5.28 -13.60
N ILE A 61 -43.01 -4.53 -13.27
CA ILE A 61 -42.32 -3.64 -14.19
C ILE A 61 -40.93 -4.22 -14.46
N ALA A 62 -40.66 -4.61 -15.70
CA ALA A 62 -39.32 -5.00 -16.15
C ALA A 62 -38.48 -3.75 -16.31
N ILE A 63 -37.58 -3.52 -15.38
CA ILE A 63 -36.59 -2.43 -15.50
C ILE A 63 -35.39 -3.03 -16.22
N ILE A 64 -35.13 -2.58 -17.44
CA ILE A 64 -33.91 -2.91 -18.17
C ILE A 64 -32.79 -2.02 -17.64
N PHE A 65 -31.95 -2.56 -16.80
CA PHE A 65 -30.69 -1.91 -16.43
C PHE A 65 -29.71 -2.11 -17.60
N GLY A 66 -29.53 -1.10 -18.42
CA GLY A 66 -28.38 -0.99 -19.32
C GLY A 66 -27.14 -0.73 -18.48
N MET A 67 -26.54 -1.76 -17.89
CA MET A 67 -25.18 -1.65 -17.38
C MET A 67 -24.27 -1.59 -18.61
N HIS A 68 -23.52 -0.50 -18.77
CA HIS A 68 -22.34 -0.46 -19.63
C HIS A 68 -21.35 -1.48 -19.07
N GLN A 69 -21.43 -2.72 -19.54
CA GLN A 69 -20.54 -3.78 -19.13
C GLN A 69 -19.33 -3.75 -20.05
N PHE A 70 -18.15 -3.68 -19.46
CA PHE A 70 -16.91 -3.89 -20.21
C PHE A 70 -16.95 -5.26 -20.89
N ALA A 71 -16.67 -5.31 -22.17
CA ALA A 71 -16.75 -6.54 -22.95
C ALA A 71 -15.85 -7.62 -22.34
N ARG A 72 -16.35 -8.85 -22.24
CA ARG A 72 -15.59 -9.98 -21.67
C ARG A 72 -14.24 -10.17 -22.34
N HIS A 73 -14.21 -10.03 -23.67
CA HIS A 73 -12.96 -10.08 -24.45
C HIS A 73 -11.93 -9.05 -23.93
N THR A 74 -12.34 -7.81 -23.67
CA THR A 74 -11.44 -6.75 -23.15
C THR A 74 -10.87 -7.15 -21.80
N LEU A 75 -11.69 -7.71 -20.89
CA LEU A 75 -11.23 -8.17 -19.57
C LEU A 75 -10.21 -9.30 -19.70
N ASP A 76 -10.42 -10.24 -20.62
CA ASP A 76 -9.52 -11.38 -20.85
C ASP A 76 -8.24 -10.94 -21.54
N SER A 77 -8.31 -10.11 -22.60
CA SER A 77 -7.13 -9.59 -23.32
C SER A 77 -6.21 -8.74 -22.41
N LEU A 78 -6.81 -7.99 -21.50
CA LEU A 78 -6.08 -7.20 -20.50
C LEU A 78 -5.72 -7.99 -19.23
N GLU A 79 -5.94 -9.31 -19.21
CA GLU A 79 -5.60 -10.23 -18.11
C GLU A 79 -6.31 -9.92 -16.78
N PHE A 80 -7.41 -9.17 -16.79
CA PHE A 80 -8.18 -8.88 -15.58
C PHE A 80 -8.76 -10.14 -14.94
N THR A 81 -9.17 -11.11 -15.74
CA THR A 81 -9.63 -12.43 -15.28
C THR A 81 -8.53 -13.16 -14.49
N ARG A 82 -7.26 -13.08 -14.93
CA ARG A 82 -6.12 -13.65 -14.21
C ARG A 82 -5.87 -12.93 -12.88
N ILE A 83 -6.07 -11.62 -12.82
CA ILE A 83 -6.00 -10.87 -11.54
C ILE A 83 -7.06 -11.39 -10.57
N LYS A 84 -8.31 -11.59 -11.05
CA LYS A 84 -9.38 -12.18 -10.22
C LYS A 84 -8.99 -13.55 -9.67
N GLU A 85 -8.38 -14.40 -10.48
CA GLU A 85 -7.88 -15.72 -10.04
C GLU A 85 -6.82 -15.58 -8.94
N GLU A 86 -5.87 -14.68 -9.08
CA GLU A 86 -4.84 -14.43 -8.05
C GLU A 86 -5.45 -13.88 -6.75
N VAL A 87 -6.43 -12.99 -6.83
CA VAL A 87 -7.17 -12.49 -5.66
C VAL A 87 -8.00 -13.60 -5.01
N ALA A 88 -8.67 -14.45 -5.80
CA ALA A 88 -9.46 -15.57 -5.27
C ALA A 88 -8.63 -16.58 -4.47
N LYS A 89 -7.35 -16.77 -4.81
CA LYS A 89 -6.41 -17.62 -4.04
C LYS A 89 -6.14 -17.07 -2.63
N LEU A 90 -6.42 -15.81 -2.39
CA LEU A 90 -6.20 -15.14 -1.11
C LEU A 90 -7.44 -15.12 -0.22
N CYS A 91 -8.58 -15.63 -0.73
CA CYS A 91 -9.81 -15.75 0.04
C CYS A 91 -9.79 -16.97 0.96
N PHE A 92 -10.33 -16.79 2.16
CA PHE A 92 -10.49 -17.83 3.17
C PHE A 92 -11.81 -18.63 3.03
N CYS A 93 -12.81 -18.08 2.32
CA CYS A 93 -14.10 -18.72 2.19
C CYS A 93 -14.70 -18.61 0.78
N ASP A 94 -15.68 -19.46 0.49
CA ASP A 94 -16.38 -19.44 -0.80
C ASP A 94 -17.23 -18.15 -0.99
N GLY A 95 -17.68 -17.52 0.10
CA GLY A 95 -18.33 -16.22 0.08
C GLY A 95 -17.44 -15.14 -0.50
N GLY A 96 -16.19 -15.05 -0.04
CA GLY A 96 -15.18 -14.12 -0.57
C GLY A 96 -14.86 -14.38 -2.04
N LYS A 97 -14.66 -15.66 -2.43
CA LYS A 97 -14.42 -16.04 -3.82
C LYS A 97 -15.55 -15.61 -4.76
N ARG A 98 -16.81 -15.78 -4.34
CA ARG A 98 -17.98 -15.31 -5.12
C ARG A 98 -17.98 -13.79 -5.31
N HIS A 99 -17.58 -13.02 -4.30
CA HIS A 99 -17.42 -11.58 -4.45
C HIS A 99 -16.32 -11.25 -5.48
N VAL A 100 -15.20 -11.98 -5.48
CA VAL A 100 -14.16 -11.85 -6.50
C VAL A 100 -14.69 -12.19 -7.91
N GLU A 101 -15.44 -13.29 -8.06
CA GLU A 101 -16.04 -13.68 -9.32
C GLU A 101 -17.01 -12.63 -9.88
N ARG A 102 -17.77 -11.97 -9.01
CA ARG A 102 -18.69 -10.89 -9.36
C ARG A 102 -18.03 -9.52 -9.50
N MET A 103 -16.75 -9.40 -9.18
CA MET A 103 -16.03 -8.14 -9.27
C MET A 103 -15.89 -7.73 -10.74
N LEU A 104 -16.40 -6.54 -11.06
CA LEU A 104 -16.33 -5.90 -12.37
C LEU A 104 -15.93 -4.44 -12.19
N PRO A 105 -15.24 -3.83 -13.17
CA PRO A 105 -14.98 -2.39 -13.18
C PRO A 105 -16.29 -1.60 -13.21
N SER A 106 -16.34 -0.50 -12.48
CA SER A 106 -17.46 0.45 -12.46
C SER A 106 -17.10 1.72 -13.23
N SER A 107 -18.11 2.42 -13.74
CA SER A 107 -17.98 3.78 -14.29
C SER A 107 -18.50 4.88 -13.35
N ASP A 108 -18.96 4.51 -12.14
CA ASP A 108 -19.40 5.46 -11.13
C ASP A 108 -18.21 5.92 -10.25
N PRO A 109 -17.79 7.19 -10.31
CA PRO A 109 -16.66 7.69 -9.56
C PRO A 109 -16.79 7.52 -8.04
N LEU A 110 -18.02 7.65 -7.50
CA LEU A 110 -18.24 7.52 -6.05
C LEU A 110 -18.12 6.07 -5.59
N MET A 111 -18.62 5.13 -6.39
CA MET A 111 -18.45 3.70 -6.11
C MET A 111 -16.98 3.30 -6.19
N ILE A 112 -16.25 3.78 -7.20
CA ILE A 112 -14.82 3.51 -7.38
C ILE A 112 -14.03 4.05 -6.19
N GLU A 113 -14.22 5.32 -5.82
CA GLU A 113 -13.52 5.95 -4.70
C GLU A 113 -13.79 5.22 -3.39
N THR A 114 -15.05 4.86 -3.14
CA THR A 114 -15.43 4.13 -1.94
C THR A 114 -14.74 2.78 -1.87
N ALA A 115 -14.76 2.01 -2.97
CA ALA A 115 -14.15 0.69 -3.03
C ALA A 115 -12.60 0.73 -2.94
N LEU A 116 -11.97 1.77 -3.51
CA LEU A 116 -10.53 2.00 -3.36
C LEU A 116 -10.15 2.33 -1.92
N ARG A 117 -10.94 3.19 -1.26
CA ARG A 117 -10.69 3.54 0.16
C ARG A 117 -10.90 2.36 1.09
N GLU A 118 -11.91 1.51 0.85
CA GLU A 118 -12.11 0.26 1.59
C GLU A 118 -10.89 -0.66 1.44
N THR A 119 -10.37 -0.78 0.22
CA THR A 119 -9.19 -1.61 -0.05
C THR A 119 -7.92 -1.02 0.58
N LEU A 120 -7.79 0.31 0.58
CA LEU A 120 -6.67 1.00 1.23
C LEU A 120 -6.68 0.80 2.75
N GLU A 121 -7.83 1.00 3.40
CA GLU A 121 -7.97 0.75 4.84
C GLU A 121 -7.62 -0.70 5.19
N MET A 122 -8.06 -1.67 4.38
CA MET A 122 -7.73 -3.08 4.60
C MET A 122 -6.25 -3.39 4.36
N ARG A 123 -5.62 -2.79 3.35
CA ARG A 123 -4.18 -2.89 3.13
C ARG A 123 -3.40 -2.39 4.34
N GLU A 124 -3.76 -1.19 4.85
CA GLU A 124 -3.11 -0.60 6.03
C GLU A 124 -3.31 -1.46 7.29
N ILE A 125 -4.49 -2.06 7.47
CA ILE A 125 -4.73 -3.01 8.55
C ILE A 125 -3.76 -4.20 8.44
N ILE A 126 -3.59 -4.78 7.26
CA ILE A 126 -2.71 -5.92 7.04
C ILE A 126 -1.23 -5.56 7.28
N GLU A 127 -0.81 -4.33 6.94
CA GLU A 127 0.59 -3.90 7.06
C GLU A 127 0.96 -3.42 8.48
N PHE A 128 0.04 -2.76 9.19
CA PHE A 128 0.38 -2.00 10.39
C PHE A 128 -0.35 -2.43 11.67
N GLU A 129 -1.36 -3.29 11.57
CA GLU A 129 -2.14 -3.73 12.73
C GLU A 129 -1.89 -5.22 13.01
N GLU A 130 -2.40 -5.69 14.15
CA GLU A 130 -2.48 -7.12 14.41
C GLU A 130 -3.32 -7.83 13.35
N ALA A 131 -3.02 -9.10 13.08
CA ALA A 131 -3.72 -9.88 12.07
C ALA A 131 -5.23 -9.88 12.35
N ILE A 132 -6.02 -9.52 11.34
CA ILE A 132 -7.47 -9.62 11.42
C ILE A 132 -7.85 -11.10 11.57
N PRO A 133 -8.76 -11.46 12.50
CA PRO A 133 -9.10 -12.85 12.78
C PRO A 133 -10.02 -13.45 11.71
N LEU A 134 -9.55 -13.53 10.48
CA LEU A 134 -10.17 -14.27 9.38
C LEU A 134 -9.49 -15.64 9.28
N GLU A 135 -10.29 -16.69 9.29
CA GLU A 135 -9.85 -18.08 9.23
C GLU A 135 -10.55 -18.82 8.09
N GLN A 136 -9.99 -19.95 7.70
CA GLN A 136 -10.63 -20.77 6.67
C GLN A 136 -11.93 -21.36 7.19
N VAL A 137 -13.05 -21.06 6.53
CA VAL A 137 -14.39 -21.54 6.88
C VAL A 137 -15.03 -22.20 5.67
N GLU A 138 -15.28 -23.49 5.77
CA GLU A 138 -15.88 -24.28 4.69
C GLU A 138 -17.35 -24.63 4.94
N LYS A 139 -18.14 -24.67 3.87
CA LYS A 139 -19.50 -25.25 3.83
C LYS A 139 -20.55 -24.62 4.76
N VAL A 140 -20.34 -23.40 5.28
CA VAL A 140 -21.34 -22.72 6.14
C VAL A 140 -22.60 -22.37 5.36
N GLU A 141 -22.49 -22.01 4.09
CA GLU A 141 -23.65 -21.67 3.26
C GLU A 141 -24.66 -22.80 3.15
N ALA A 142 -24.19 -24.05 2.91
CA ALA A 142 -25.05 -25.23 2.87
C ALA A 142 -25.71 -25.46 4.25
N LEU A 143 -25.01 -25.15 5.35
CA LEU A 143 -25.56 -25.23 6.70
C LEU A 143 -26.65 -24.17 6.94
N VAL A 144 -26.44 -22.93 6.50
CA VAL A 144 -27.44 -21.86 6.59
C VAL A 144 -28.75 -22.31 5.88
N GLY A 145 -28.62 -22.87 4.66
CA GLY A 145 -29.75 -23.43 3.93
C GLY A 145 -30.47 -24.53 4.72
N LYS A 146 -29.73 -25.46 5.34
CA LYS A 146 -30.29 -26.55 6.15
C LYS A 146 -30.95 -26.03 7.44
N ILE A 147 -30.36 -25.06 8.11
CA ILE A 147 -30.89 -24.45 9.34
C ILE A 147 -32.29 -23.85 9.12
N LYS A 148 -32.53 -23.21 7.97
CA LYS A 148 -33.83 -22.58 7.65
C LYS A 148 -34.99 -23.57 7.50
N VAL A 149 -34.70 -24.83 7.22
CA VAL A 149 -35.75 -25.85 7.02
C VAL A 149 -36.33 -26.23 8.38
N VAL A 150 -37.63 -26.01 8.55
CA VAL A 150 -38.35 -26.36 9.79
C VAL A 150 -38.28 -27.85 10.02
N GLY A 151 -37.90 -28.26 11.24
CA GLY A 151 -37.79 -29.69 11.62
C GLY A 151 -36.51 -30.37 11.15
N SER A 152 -35.61 -29.69 10.45
CA SER A 152 -34.29 -30.24 10.13
C SER A 152 -33.43 -30.35 11.39
N ILE A 153 -32.77 -31.49 11.54
CA ILE A 153 -31.81 -31.74 12.62
C ILE A 153 -30.40 -31.63 12.05
N LEU A 154 -29.59 -30.81 12.68
CA LEU A 154 -28.16 -30.73 12.40
C LEU A 154 -27.42 -31.79 13.21
N ASP A 155 -26.46 -32.46 12.59
CA ASP A 155 -25.56 -33.34 13.32
C ASP A 155 -24.58 -32.57 14.22
N PRO A 156 -23.94 -33.23 15.18
CA PRO A 156 -23.05 -32.55 16.14
C PRO A 156 -21.91 -31.79 15.48
N GLU A 157 -21.34 -32.30 14.39
CA GLU A 157 -20.26 -31.66 13.64
C GLU A 157 -20.74 -30.39 12.94
N GLN A 158 -21.97 -30.40 12.35
CA GLN A 158 -22.61 -29.25 11.73
C GLN A 158 -22.87 -28.14 12.76
N LEU A 159 -23.44 -28.49 13.93
CA LEU A 159 -23.66 -27.55 15.02
C LEU A 159 -22.35 -26.93 15.52
N LYS A 160 -21.32 -27.76 15.65
CA LYS A 160 -19.97 -27.27 16.05
C LYS A 160 -19.42 -26.29 15.04
N ARG A 161 -19.54 -26.56 13.73
CA ARG A 161 -19.11 -25.61 12.67
C ARG A 161 -19.85 -24.27 12.79
N VAL A 162 -21.15 -24.29 13.09
CA VAL A 162 -21.93 -23.06 13.32
C VAL A 162 -21.34 -22.31 14.54
N ALA A 163 -21.07 -23.00 15.65
CA ALA A 163 -20.51 -22.39 16.84
C ALA A 163 -19.08 -21.82 16.57
N ASP A 164 -18.23 -22.56 15.88
CA ASP A 164 -16.86 -22.13 15.57
C ASP A 164 -16.89 -20.93 14.63
N PHE A 165 -17.78 -20.91 13.62
CA PHE A 165 -17.99 -19.70 12.79
C PHE A 165 -18.44 -18.50 13.63
N GLN A 166 -19.38 -18.69 14.57
CA GLN A 166 -19.82 -17.59 15.43
C GLN A 166 -18.75 -17.11 16.40
N LYS A 167 -17.79 -17.95 16.80
CA LYS A 167 -16.60 -17.52 17.56
C LYS A 167 -15.71 -16.57 16.74
N ILE A 168 -15.53 -16.87 15.45
CA ILE A 168 -14.83 -15.97 14.53
C ILE A 168 -15.58 -14.64 14.42
N VAL A 169 -16.91 -14.65 14.29
CA VAL A 169 -17.74 -13.43 14.29
C VAL A 169 -17.54 -12.60 15.57
N VAL A 170 -17.51 -13.25 16.74
CA VAL A 170 -17.19 -12.56 18.01
C VAL A 170 -15.82 -11.92 17.98
N ALA A 171 -14.80 -12.62 17.53
CA ALA A 171 -13.45 -12.11 17.44
C ALA A 171 -13.34 -10.92 16.48
N LEU A 172 -13.97 -11.00 15.30
CA LEU A 172 -14.05 -9.93 14.32
C LEU A 172 -14.77 -8.70 14.87
N HIS A 173 -15.92 -8.89 15.55
CA HIS A 173 -16.64 -7.80 16.16
C HIS A 173 -15.83 -7.11 17.29
N GLN A 174 -15.01 -7.85 18.04
CA GLN A 174 -14.12 -7.29 19.06
C GLN A 174 -12.92 -6.57 18.45
N TYR A 175 -12.42 -7.05 17.32
CA TYR A 175 -11.26 -6.50 16.61
C TYR A 175 -11.41 -5.02 16.23
N ARG A 176 -12.66 -4.52 16.05
CA ARG A 176 -12.96 -3.12 15.72
C ARG A 176 -12.53 -2.10 16.79
N ARG A 177 -12.36 -2.54 18.04
CA ARG A 177 -12.08 -1.63 19.17
C ARG A 177 -10.84 -0.79 18.92
N ASN A 178 -10.92 0.50 19.19
CA ASN A 178 -9.85 1.50 19.02
C ASN A 178 -9.38 1.72 17.57
N LYS A 179 -10.17 1.28 16.58
CA LYS A 179 -9.84 1.42 15.16
C LYS A 179 -10.84 2.28 14.37
N GLU A 180 -11.90 2.79 15.05
CA GLU A 180 -13.03 3.51 14.45
C GLU A 180 -12.62 4.77 13.70
N THR A 181 -11.65 5.53 14.23
CA THR A 181 -11.18 6.78 13.61
C THR A 181 -10.21 6.55 12.46
N LYS A 182 -9.44 5.47 12.52
CA LYS A 182 -8.39 5.19 11.55
C LYS A 182 -8.93 4.44 10.32
N TYR A 183 -9.84 3.48 10.53
CA TYR A 183 -10.39 2.59 9.50
C TYR A 183 -11.92 2.57 9.51
N PRO A 184 -12.59 3.71 9.29
CA PRO A 184 -14.03 3.83 9.51
C PRO A 184 -14.87 2.92 8.61
N ARG A 185 -14.43 2.62 7.39
CA ARG A 185 -15.18 1.80 6.44
C ARG A 185 -15.12 0.32 6.79
N VAL A 186 -13.94 -0.20 7.06
CA VAL A 186 -13.77 -1.60 7.49
C VAL A 186 -14.44 -1.82 8.84
N VAL A 187 -14.28 -0.89 9.79
CA VAL A 187 -14.93 -0.96 11.10
C VAL A 187 -16.45 -0.94 11.00
N ASN A 188 -17.01 -0.22 10.02
CA ASN A 188 -18.46 -0.25 9.78
C ASN A 188 -18.96 -1.68 9.44
N TYR A 189 -18.25 -2.44 8.62
CA TYR A 189 -18.59 -3.85 8.37
C TYR A 189 -18.45 -4.72 9.61
N LEU A 190 -17.36 -4.55 10.37
CA LEU A 190 -17.13 -5.27 11.62
C LEU A 190 -18.20 -4.95 12.68
N GLY A 191 -18.72 -3.71 12.69
CA GLY A 191 -19.77 -3.27 13.60
C GLY A 191 -21.15 -3.83 13.29
N GLN A 192 -21.41 -4.24 12.04
CA GLN A 192 -22.67 -4.85 11.61
C GLN A 192 -22.76 -6.34 11.94
N LEU A 193 -21.66 -6.97 12.35
CA LEU A 193 -21.65 -8.37 12.79
C LEU A 193 -22.43 -8.51 14.09
N GLU A 194 -23.25 -9.55 14.19
CA GLU A 194 -24.10 -9.85 15.35
C GLU A 194 -23.54 -11.06 16.12
N PRO A 195 -22.81 -10.88 17.23
CA PRO A 195 -22.28 -11.96 18.04
C PRO A 195 -23.37 -12.78 18.74
N LEU A 196 -23.45 -14.09 18.48
CA LEU A 196 -24.45 -15.00 19.06
C LEU A 196 -23.85 -15.79 20.24
N HIS A 197 -23.57 -15.12 21.35
CA HIS A 197 -22.90 -15.71 22.51
C HIS A 197 -23.70 -16.85 23.16
N ASP A 198 -25.02 -16.73 23.23
CA ASP A 198 -25.88 -17.77 23.84
C ASP A 198 -25.86 -19.05 22.98
N LEU A 199 -25.95 -18.94 21.68
CA LEU A 199 -25.87 -20.07 20.75
C LEU A 199 -24.52 -20.81 20.90
N ILE A 200 -23.40 -20.04 20.93
CA ILE A 200 -22.06 -20.62 21.14
C ILE A 200 -22.01 -21.39 22.46
N LEU A 201 -22.47 -20.75 23.56
CA LEU A 201 -22.43 -21.33 24.88
C LEU A 201 -23.22 -22.63 24.95
N ARG A 202 -24.44 -22.65 24.42
CA ARG A 202 -25.30 -23.82 24.41
C ARG A 202 -24.73 -24.99 23.62
N ILE A 203 -24.17 -24.70 22.45
CA ILE A 203 -23.53 -25.74 21.62
C ILE A 203 -22.28 -26.26 22.33
N ASP A 204 -21.42 -25.39 22.83
CA ASP A 204 -20.18 -25.76 23.52
C ASP A 204 -20.42 -26.50 24.84
N GLN A 205 -21.56 -26.27 25.53
CA GLN A 205 -21.97 -27.06 26.70
C GLN A 205 -22.35 -28.46 26.33
N ALA A 206 -22.98 -28.65 25.15
CA ALA A 206 -23.53 -29.96 24.73
C ALA A 206 -22.54 -30.80 23.92
N ILE A 207 -21.68 -30.18 23.11
CA ILE A 207 -20.77 -30.83 22.15
C ILE A 207 -19.33 -30.58 22.59
N ASP A 208 -18.46 -31.56 22.49
CA ASP A 208 -17.06 -31.44 22.79
C ASP A 208 -16.23 -31.03 21.57
N ARG A 209 -14.88 -30.97 21.74
CA ARG A 209 -13.96 -30.60 20.67
C ARG A 209 -13.86 -31.61 19.54
N THR A 210 -14.20 -32.87 19.79
CA THR A 210 -14.16 -33.95 18.81
C THR A 210 -15.48 -34.08 18.01
N GLY A 211 -16.49 -33.32 18.41
CA GLY A 211 -17.82 -33.36 17.82
C GLY A 211 -18.72 -34.40 18.47
N GLU A 212 -18.38 -34.96 19.64
CA GLU A 212 -19.24 -35.88 20.39
C GLU A 212 -20.12 -35.12 21.41
N ILE A 213 -21.32 -35.67 21.66
CA ILE A 213 -22.24 -35.14 22.67
C ILE A 213 -21.70 -35.47 24.06
N LYS A 214 -21.48 -34.44 24.87
CA LYS A 214 -20.98 -34.57 26.24
C LYS A 214 -21.99 -35.22 27.16
N ASP A 215 -21.52 -35.96 28.17
CA ASP A 215 -22.41 -36.49 29.25
C ASP A 215 -23.14 -35.38 29.99
N SER A 216 -22.54 -34.18 30.04
CA SER A 216 -23.12 -32.99 30.67
C SER A 216 -24.18 -32.29 29.81
N ALA A 217 -24.41 -32.71 28.57
CA ALA A 217 -25.35 -32.08 27.67
C ALA A 217 -26.80 -32.06 28.20
N SER A 218 -27.17 -33.12 28.92
CA SER A 218 -28.41 -33.09 29.73
C SER A 218 -28.26 -33.96 30.99
N PRO A 219 -28.98 -33.64 32.08
CA PRO A 219 -29.03 -34.52 33.27
C PRO A 219 -29.56 -35.92 32.93
N ARG A 220 -30.50 -36.04 32.00
CA ARG A 220 -31.08 -37.32 31.56
C ARG A 220 -30.04 -38.15 30.81
N LEU A 221 -29.28 -37.59 29.86
CA LEU A 221 -28.22 -38.26 29.12
C LEU A 221 -27.14 -38.81 30.06
N ARG A 222 -26.73 -37.99 31.04
CA ARG A 222 -25.74 -38.42 32.04
C ARG A 222 -26.25 -39.63 32.82
N LYS A 223 -27.54 -39.64 33.24
CA LYS A 223 -28.12 -40.74 33.94
C LYS A 223 -28.19 -42.00 33.07
N ILE A 224 -28.64 -41.88 31.84
CA ILE A 224 -28.73 -43.02 30.90
C ILE A 224 -27.34 -43.65 30.66
N ARG A 225 -26.30 -42.83 30.43
CA ARG A 225 -24.94 -43.33 30.24
C ARG A 225 -24.38 -44.01 31.47
N ASN A 226 -24.63 -43.44 32.68
CA ASN A 226 -24.23 -44.07 33.92
C ASN A 226 -24.94 -45.42 34.12
N ASP A 227 -26.26 -45.45 33.88
CA ASP A 227 -27.06 -46.68 33.99
C ASP A 227 -26.58 -47.73 32.94
N LYS A 228 -26.17 -47.30 31.76
CA LYS A 228 -25.59 -48.14 30.69
C LYS A 228 -24.25 -48.74 31.08
N VAL A 229 -23.35 -47.93 31.69
CA VAL A 229 -22.07 -48.43 32.23
C VAL A 229 -22.28 -49.44 33.37
N HIS A 230 -23.23 -49.13 34.28
CA HIS A 230 -23.58 -50.06 35.35
C HIS A 230 -24.17 -51.36 34.80
N ALA A 231 -25.14 -51.30 33.94
CA ALA A 231 -25.78 -52.49 33.29
C ALA A 231 -24.73 -53.34 32.55
N ARG A 232 -23.78 -52.68 31.82
CA ARG A 232 -22.67 -53.39 31.20
C ARG A 232 -21.78 -54.10 32.18
N GLY A 233 -21.42 -53.47 33.32
CA GLY A 233 -20.65 -54.15 34.39
C GLY A 233 -21.33 -55.35 34.92
N VAL A 234 -22.65 -55.26 35.23
CA VAL A 234 -23.44 -56.38 35.74
C VAL A 234 -23.51 -57.53 34.74
N ILE A 235 -23.69 -57.25 33.43
CA ILE A 235 -23.69 -58.28 32.37
C ILE A 235 -22.34 -59.00 32.34
N LEU A 236 -21.24 -58.24 32.29
CA LEU A 236 -19.89 -58.82 32.21
C LEU A 236 -19.59 -59.71 33.45
N ASP A 237 -19.91 -59.22 34.65
CA ASP A 237 -19.74 -60.01 35.88
C ASP A 237 -20.62 -61.27 35.89
N ARG A 238 -21.82 -61.22 35.32
CA ARG A 238 -22.71 -62.34 35.23
C ARG A 238 -22.20 -63.41 34.25
N LEU A 239 -21.80 -62.97 33.04
CA LEU A 239 -21.21 -63.81 32.03
C LEU A 239 -19.88 -64.46 32.47
N GLN A 240 -19.02 -63.71 33.17
CA GLN A 240 -17.80 -64.24 33.76
C GLN A 240 -18.09 -65.39 34.79
N ARG A 241 -19.12 -65.21 35.62
CA ARG A 241 -19.50 -66.25 36.57
C ARG A 241 -20.04 -67.49 35.85
N ILE A 242 -20.79 -67.34 34.77
CA ILE A 242 -21.30 -68.46 33.97
C ILE A 242 -20.13 -69.22 33.34
N ILE A 243 -19.13 -68.50 32.78
CA ILE A 243 -17.93 -69.07 32.20
C ILE A 243 -17.07 -69.75 33.29
N GLY A 244 -16.81 -69.05 34.41
CA GLY A 244 -16.03 -69.60 35.53
C GLY A 244 -16.65 -70.75 36.25
N GLY A 245 -17.98 -70.88 36.27
CA GLY A 245 -18.71 -72.08 36.84
C GLY A 245 -18.62 -73.37 36.00
N LYS A 246 -18.32 -73.24 34.71
CA LYS A 246 -18.07 -74.33 33.77
C LYS A 246 -16.57 -74.68 33.58
N ALA A 247 -15.66 -74.09 34.41
CA ALA A 247 -14.22 -74.01 34.21
C ALA A 247 -13.43 -75.24 34.65
N HIS A 248 -13.87 -76.45 34.34
CA HIS A 248 -12.97 -77.61 34.41
C HIS A 248 -12.23 -77.88 33.07
N ARG A 249 -12.32 -76.99 32.08
CA ARG A 249 -11.62 -77.06 30.78
C ARG A 249 -11.12 -75.68 30.25
N ALA A 250 -10.72 -74.79 31.14
CA ALA A 250 -10.54 -73.38 30.82
C ALA A 250 -9.12 -72.94 30.39
N ASP A 251 -8.30 -73.84 29.84
CA ASP A 251 -6.93 -73.43 29.37
C ASP A 251 -6.90 -72.77 28.00
N ARG A 252 -8.02 -72.35 27.41
CA ARG A 252 -8.06 -71.75 26.05
C ARG A 252 -9.10 -70.66 25.85
N LEU A 253 -9.61 -70.05 26.89
CA LEU A 253 -10.74 -69.14 26.70
C LEU A 253 -10.46 -67.70 27.29
N ASP A 254 -9.24 -67.19 27.05
CA ASP A 254 -8.87 -65.85 27.53
C ASP A 254 -9.51 -64.70 26.82
N ASP A 255 -10.40 -64.83 25.86
CA ASP A 255 -10.97 -63.69 25.11
C ASP A 255 -12.43 -63.84 24.73
N VAL A 256 -13.37 -63.95 25.73
CA VAL A 256 -14.47 -64.73 25.24
C VAL A 256 -15.84 -64.09 25.39
N ILE A 257 -15.96 -62.99 26.14
CA ILE A 257 -17.19 -62.22 26.09
C ILE A 257 -17.11 -61.27 24.88
N THR A 258 -17.90 -61.54 23.88
CA THR A 258 -17.95 -60.73 22.64
C THR A 258 -19.35 -60.13 22.45
N MET A 259 -19.46 -59.15 21.54
CA MET A 259 -20.73 -58.54 21.20
C MET A 259 -21.19 -59.05 19.82
N ARG A 260 -22.41 -59.53 19.70
CA ARG A 260 -23.09 -59.84 18.45
C ARG A 260 -24.48 -59.18 18.45
N ASP A 261 -24.81 -58.48 17.37
CA ASP A 261 -26.09 -57.73 17.22
C ASP A 261 -26.45 -56.84 18.43
N GLY A 262 -25.41 -56.20 19.03
CA GLY A 262 -25.59 -55.32 20.19
C GLY A 262 -25.85 -56.04 21.51
N ARG A 263 -25.63 -57.37 21.58
CA ARG A 263 -25.78 -58.21 22.75
C ARG A 263 -24.47 -58.83 23.19
N TYR A 264 -24.21 -58.90 24.47
CA TYR A 264 -23.09 -59.66 25.03
C TYR A 264 -23.38 -61.13 24.97
N VAL A 265 -22.53 -61.91 24.34
CA VAL A 265 -22.63 -63.35 24.08
C VAL A 265 -21.33 -64.03 24.46
N ILE A 266 -21.41 -65.36 24.75
CA ILE A 266 -20.26 -66.21 25.02
C ILE A 266 -20.15 -67.26 23.89
N PRO A 267 -18.96 -67.63 23.47
CA PRO A 267 -18.76 -68.72 22.53
C PRO A 267 -18.82 -70.02 23.31
N ILE A 268 -19.56 -70.99 22.73
CA ILE A 268 -19.57 -72.36 23.18
C ILE A 268 -19.39 -73.29 22.01
N PRO A 269 -18.83 -74.50 22.17
CA PRO A 269 -18.83 -75.53 21.15
C PRO A 269 -20.28 -75.92 20.73
N ASP A 270 -20.51 -76.24 19.45
CA ASP A 270 -21.82 -76.66 18.97
C ASP A 270 -22.32 -77.92 19.72
N SER A 271 -21.41 -78.79 20.14
CA SER A 271 -21.70 -80.02 20.94
C SER A 271 -22.20 -79.77 22.40
N GLU A 272 -21.92 -78.57 22.93
CA GLU A 272 -22.35 -78.21 24.30
C GLU A 272 -23.58 -77.30 24.34
N TYR A 273 -24.17 -77.03 23.17
CA TYR A 273 -25.34 -76.18 23.06
C TYR A 273 -26.59 -76.80 23.67
N ASN A 274 -27.20 -76.05 24.60
CA ASN A 274 -28.53 -76.48 25.16
C ASN A 274 -29.59 -75.33 24.88
N PRO A 275 -30.57 -75.62 24.04
CA PRO A 275 -31.60 -74.60 23.67
C PRO A 275 -32.43 -74.12 24.85
N ARG A 276 -32.44 -74.84 26.00
CA ARG A 276 -33.18 -74.37 27.22
C ARG A 276 -32.37 -73.38 28.08
N GLU A 277 -31.02 -73.33 27.91
CA GLU A 277 -30.15 -72.51 28.71
C GLU A 277 -29.56 -71.26 27.96
N SER A 278 -29.67 -71.27 26.64
CA SER A 278 -29.09 -70.19 25.84
C SER A 278 -29.75 -70.01 24.44
N VAL A 279 -29.63 -68.81 23.90
CA VAL A 279 -30.12 -68.45 22.55
C VAL A 279 -28.92 -68.22 21.62
N VAL A 280 -28.90 -68.82 20.44
CA VAL A 280 -27.83 -68.61 19.45
C VAL A 280 -28.05 -67.27 18.70
N HIS A 281 -27.04 -66.43 18.68
CA HIS A 281 -27.03 -65.16 17.92
C HIS A 281 -26.15 -65.22 16.67
N ASP A 282 -25.07 -66.03 16.73
CA ASP A 282 -24.16 -66.14 15.61
C ASP A 282 -23.40 -67.48 15.62
N ARG A 283 -22.80 -67.83 14.49
CA ARG A 283 -22.06 -69.07 14.33
C ARG A 283 -20.68 -68.79 13.67
N SER A 284 -19.64 -69.41 14.15
CA SER A 284 -18.29 -69.24 13.56
C SER A 284 -18.30 -69.76 12.10
N LYS A 285 -17.37 -69.23 11.28
CA LYS A 285 -17.26 -69.64 9.86
C LYS A 285 -17.03 -71.18 9.67
N SER A 286 -16.40 -71.84 10.63
CA SER A 286 -16.21 -73.27 10.65
C SER A 286 -17.45 -74.07 11.15
N GLY A 287 -18.45 -73.40 11.69
CA GLY A 287 -19.61 -74.00 12.34
C GLY A 287 -19.35 -74.66 13.69
N ALA A 288 -18.11 -74.75 14.14
CA ALA A 288 -17.74 -75.45 15.36
C ALA A 288 -18.04 -74.63 16.68
N THR A 289 -18.19 -73.35 16.59
CA THR A 289 -18.47 -72.45 17.75
C THR A 289 -19.74 -71.70 17.54
N LEU A 290 -20.65 -71.73 18.50
CA LEU A 290 -21.84 -70.93 18.58
C LEU A 290 -21.61 -69.73 19.52
N TYR A 291 -22.05 -68.54 19.10
CA TYR A 291 -22.10 -67.39 19.95
C TYR A 291 -23.50 -67.27 20.56
N VAL A 292 -23.55 -67.56 21.85
CA VAL A 292 -24.84 -67.74 22.53
C VAL A 292 -25.05 -66.72 23.62
N GLU A 293 -26.29 -66.31 23.80
CA GLU A 293 -26.73 -65.50 24.93
C GLU A 293 -27.33 -66.42 25.98
N PRO A 294 -26.73 -66.55 27.16
CA PRO A 294 -27.32 -67.30 28.27
C PRO A 294 -28.68 -66.72 28.69
N THR A 295 -29.66 -67.59 29.07
CA THR A 295 -30.97 -67.13 29.51
C THR A 295 -30.92 -66.10 30.62
N GLU A 296 -29.92 -66.27 31.54
CA GLU A 296 -29.67 -65.35 32.66
C GLU A 296 -29.17 -63.93 32.20
N ALA A 297 -28.66 -63.83 31.00
CA ALA A 297 -28.18 -62.52 30.47
C ALA A 297 -29.24 -61.81 29.61
N ILE A 298 -30.30 -62.49 29.18
CA ILE A 298 -31.33 -61.97 28.26
C ILE A 298 -31.94 -60.67 28.78
N GLU A 299 -32.42 -60.69 30.03
CA GLU A 299 -33.02 -59.45 30.63
C GLU A 299 -32.04 -58.29 30.71
N LEU A 300 -30.78 -58.58 31.07
CA LEU A 300 -29.74 -57.55 31.19
C LEU A 300 -29.35 -56.98 29.81
N ASN A 301 -29.19 -57.85 28.78
CA ASN A 301 -28.99 -57.44 27.41
C ASN A 301 -30.18 -56.60 26.86
N ASN A 302 -31.41 -57.02 27.19
CA ASN A 302 -32.61 -56.25 26.83
C ASN A 302 -32.58 -54.86 27.49
N LYS A 303 -32.21 -54.77 28.75
CA LYS A 303 -32.09 -53.52 29.50
C LYS A 303 -31.02 -52.63 28.87
N LEU A 304 -29.87 -53.20 28.51
CA LEU A 304 -28.78 -52.47 27.86
C LEU A 304 -29.23 -51.92 26.48
N LYS A 305 -29.94 -52.74 25.67
CA LYS A 305 -30.51 -52.33 24.40
C LYS A 305 -31.53 -51.21 24.59
N GLN A 306 -32.42 -51.32 25.62
CA GLN A 306 -33.36 -50.26 25.94
C GLN A 306 -32.64 -48.95 26.29
N LEU A 307 -31.64 -48.99 27.17
CA LEU A 307 -30.81 -47.81 27.51
C LEU A 307 -30.10 -47.21 26.32
N HIS A 308 -29.66 -48.04 25.37
CA HIS A 308 -29.06 -47.54 24.14
C HIS A 308 -30.09 -46.82 23.27
N MET A 309 -31.31 -47.33 23.15
CA MET A 309 -32.38 -46.63 22.41
C MET A 309 -32.78 -45.32 23.11
N GLU A 310 -32.86 -45.33 24.44
CA GLU A 310 -33.12 -44.12 25.23
C GLU A 310 -32.00 -43.09 25.07
N GLU A 311 -30.75 -43.52 24.98
CA GLU A 311 -29.58 -42.64 24.68
C GLU A 311 -29.72 -42.00 23.30
N VAL A 312 -30.01 -42.77 22.25
CA VAL A 312 -30.20 -42.23 20.89
C VAL A 312 -31.34 -41.22 20.85
N GLN A 313 -32.48 -41.53 21.46
CA GLN A 313 -33.62 -40.62 21.53
C GLN A 313 -33.27 -39.31 22.27
N GLU A 314 -32.52 -39.41 23.37
CA GLU A 314 -32.14 -38.23 24.14
C GLU A 314 -31.13 -37.35 23.37
N ILE A 315 -30.19 -37.98 22.63
CA ILE A 315 -29.25 -37.28 21.73
C ILE A 315 -30.02 -36.56 20.62
N GLU A 316 -30.98 -37.24 19.96
CA GLU A 316 -31.82 -36.63 18.93
C GLU A 316 -32.61 -35.43 19.48
N ARG A 317 -33.18 -35.57 20.70
CA ARG A 317 -33.86 -34.47 21.37
C ARG A 317 -32.93 -33.25 21.59
N ILE A 318 -31.70 -33.51 22.08
CA ILE A 318 -30.70 -32.45 22.31
C ILE A 318 -30.32 -31.77 21.00
N LEU A 319 -30.06 -32.55 19.94
CA LEU A 319 -29.71 -32.03 18.61
C LEU A 319 -30.87 -31.23 18.01
N LEU A 320 -32.12 -31.66 18.19
CA LEU A 320 -33.31 -30.93 17.76
C LEU A 320 -33.40 -29.57 18.49
N GLU A 321 -33.24 -29.52 19.79
CA GLU A 321 -33.27 -28.29 20.58
C GLU A 321 -32.17 -27.31 20.15
N LEU A 322 -30.94 -27.79 19.92
CA LEU A 322 -29.84 -26.96 19.43
C LEU A 322 -30.04 -26.49 17.98
N SER A 323 -30.64 -27.35 17.14
CA SER A 323 -30.99 -27.00 15.75
C SER A 323 -32.09 -25.94 15.71
N ASP A 324 -33.10 -26.04 16.60
CA ASP A 324 -34.16 -25.05 16.72
C ASP A 324 -33.64 -23.72 17.25
N LEU A 325 -32.70 -23.74 18.19
CA LEU A 325 -32.04 -22.52 18.65
C LEU A 325 -31.24 -21.88 17.51
N ALA A 326 -30.46 -22.65 16.73
CA ALA A 326 -29.77 -22.13 15.54
C ALA A 326 -30.75 -21.59 14.49
N ARG A 327 -31.92 -22.22 14.32
CA ARG A 327 -32.97 -21.76 13.40
C ARG A 327 -33.57 -20.44 13.83
N THR A 328 -33.75 -20.20 15.12
CA THR A 328 -34.24 -18.92 15.67
C THR A 328 -33.31 -17.78 15.25
N HIS A 329 -32.00 -18.03 15.16
CA HIS A 329 -30.99 -17.10 14.75
C HIS A 329 -30.54 -17.23 13.28
N SER A 330 -31.36 -17.87 12.44
CA SER A 330 -30.96 -18.15 11.05
C SER A 330 -30.70 -16.89 10.22
N ALA A 331 -31.43 -15.81 10.46
CA ALA A 331 -31.27 -14.54 9.76
C ALA A 331 -29.97 -13.84 10.15
N GLU A 332 -29.64 -13.86 11.43
CA GLU A 332 -28.37 -13.29 11.93
C GLU A 332 -27.16 -14.10 11.47
N ILE A 333 -27.27 -15.43 11.46
CA ILE A 333 -26.21 -16.33 10.96
C ILE A 333 -25.97 -16.08 9.47
N GLU A 334 -27.05 -15.93 8.67
CA GLU A 334 -26.94 -15.62 7.25
C GLU A 334 -26.30 -14.25 7.01
N ARG A 335 -26.74 -13.21 7.72
CA ARG A 335 -26.17 -11.87 7.62
C ARG A 335 -24.70 -11.86 8.01
N ASN A 336 -24.34 -12.53 9.10
CA ASN A 336 -22.95 -12.69 9.50
C ASN A 336 -22.12 -13.40 8.41
N TRP A 337 -22.69 -14.40 7.73
CA TRP A 337 -22.02 -15.10 6.65
C TRP A 337 -21.78 -14.20 5.42
N GLU A 338 -22.78 -13.39 5.04
CA GLU A 338 -22.64 -12.42 3.95
C GLU A 338 -21.58 -11.35 4.27
N LEU A 339 -21.61 -10.80 5.49
CA LEU A 339 -20.61 -9.83 5.95
C LEU A 339 -19.21 -10.44 6.03
N TYR A 340 -19.11 -11.68 6.49
CA TYR A 340 -17.85 -12.41 6.52
C TYR A 340 -17.26 -12.57 5.10
N GLY A 341 -18.08 -12.98 4.13
CA GLY A 341 -17.67 -13.05 2.73
C GLY A 341 -17.22 -11.70 2.17
N ARG A 342 -17.88 -10.61 2.55
CA ARG A 342 -17.48 -9.25 2.16
C ARG A 342 -16.15 -8.84 2.77
N LEU A 343 -15.94 -9.12 4.07
CA LEU A 343 -14.68 -8.84 4.76
C LEU A 343 -13.52 -9.68 4.19
N ASP A 344 -13.76 -10.95 3.91
CA ASP A 344 -12.79 -11.83 3.26
C ASP A 344 -12.39 -11.33 1.87
N PHE A 345 -13.36 -10.89 1.07
CA PHE A 345 -13.09 -10.24 -0.22
C PHE A 345 -12.25 -8.98 -0.09
N LEU A 346 -12.57 -8.10 0.87
CA LEU A 346 -11.76 -6.91 1.14
C LEU A 346 -10.35 -7.27 1.59
N HIS A 347 -10.22 -8.27 2.45
CA HIS A 347 -8.93 -8.80 2.88
C HIS A 347 -8.12 -9.33 1.70
N ALA A 348 -8.72 -10.10 0.80
CA ALA A 348 -8.05 -10.63 -0.38
C ALA A 348 -7.54 -9.51 -1.30
N LYS A 349 -8.33 -8.44 -1.53
CA LYS A 349 -7.87 -7.25 -2.27
C LYS A 349 -6.73 -6.52 -1.56
N GLY A 350 -6.84 -6.32 -0.24
CA GLY A 350 -5.79 -5.72 0.58
C GLY A 350 -4.49 -6.52 0.56
N ALA A 351 -4.58 -7.84 0.73
CA ALA A 351 -3.43 -8.75 0.67
C ALA A 351 -2.78 -8.80 -0.72
N PHE A 352 -3.60 -8.72 -1.79
CA PHE A 352 -3.08 -8.57 -3.15
C PHE A 352 -2.33 -7.24 -3.31
N ALA A 353 -2.87 -6.14 -2.80
CA ALA A 353 -2.23 -4.83 -2.83
C ALA A 353 -0.89 -4.81 -2.08
N VAL A 354 -0.79 -5.48 -0.91
CA VAL A 354 0.48 -5.65 -0.20
C VAL A 354 1.50 -6.40 -1.05
N ARG A 355 1.10 -7.50 -1.69
CA ARG A 355 1.99 -8.30 -2.56
C ARG A 355 2.50 -7.56 -3.78
N THR A 356 1.69 -6.65 -4.32
CA THR A 356 1.99 -5.90 -5.55
C THR A 356 2.42 -4.47 -5.30
N ASP A 357 2.62 -4.09 -4.04
CA ASP A 357 2.97 -2.74 -3.61
C ASP A 357 1.98 -1.70 -4.17
N GLY A 358 0.68 -2.07 -4.12
CA GLY A 358 -0.41 -1.33 -4.75
C GLY A 358 -0.77 -0.07 -3.97
N VAL A 359 -0.86 1.06 -4.63
CA VAL A 359 -1.25 2.36 -4.07
C VAL A 359 -2.61 2.82 -4.58
N MET A 360 -3.25 3.71 -3.85
CA MET A 360 -4.46 4.39 -4.32
C MET A 360 -4.07 5.49 -5.30
N PRO A 361 -4.51 5.45 -6.58
CA PRO A 361 -4.28 6.53 -7.51
C PRO A 361 -5.10 7.76 -7.17
N ILE A 362 -4.67 8.92 -7.64
CA ILE A 362 -5.47 10.16 -7.60
C ILE A 362 -6.55 10.05 -8.67
N LEU A 363 -7.81 10.02 -8.25
CA LEU A 363 -8.93 9.96 -9.18
C LEU A 363 -9.21 11.34 -9.77
N ARG A 364 -9.31 11.40 -11.11
CA ARG A 364 -9.72 12.58 -11.86
C ARG A 364 -11.12 12.41 -12.46
N ARG A 365 -11.83 13.51 -12.62
CA ARG A 365 -13.14 13.50 -13.31
C ARG A 365 -12.99 13.36 -14.82
N GLU A 366 -11.96 14.01 -15.37
CA GLU A 366 -11.59 13.93 -16.78
C GLU A 366 -10.95 12.56 -17.07
N PRO A 367 -11.23 11.95 -18.20
CA PRO A 367 -10.63 10.67 -18.60
C PRO A 367 -9.16 10.86 -18.96
N VAL A 368 -8.27 10.74 -17.97
CA VAL A 368 -6.83 10.86 -18.11
C VAL A 368 -6.14 9.61 -17.56
N VAL A 369 -4.97 9.33 -18.10
CA VAL A 369 -4.06 8.30 -17.57
C VAL A 369 -2.69 8.95 -17.40
N SER A 370 -2.28 9.22 -16.17
CA SER A 370 -0.92 9.64 -15.82
C SER A 370 -0.33 8.63 -14.86
N LEU A 371 0.47 7.73 -15.38
CA LEU A 371 1.12 6.66 -14.65
C LEU A 371 2.59 7.01 -14.41
N GLN A 372 3.01 6.95 -13.17
CA GLN A 372 4.40 7.11 -12.76
C GLN A 372 4.92 5.82 -12.13
N ALA A 373 6.03 5.31 -12.66
CA ALA A 373 6.66 4.06 -12.21
C ALA A 373 5.65 2.91 -12.01
N ALA A 374 4.77 2.70 -12.98
CA ALA A 374 3.74 1.67 -12.93
C ALA A 374 4.29 0.30 -13.35
N TYR A 375 3.85 -0.75 -12.68
CA TYR A 375 4.26 -2.12 -12.92
C TYR A 375 3.08 -2.99 -13.32
N HIS A 376 3.32 -3.95 -14.20
CA HIS A 376 2.33 -4.99 -14.48
C HIS A 376 2.22 -5.94 -13.27
N PRO A 377 1.06 -6.05 -12.61
CA PRO A 377 0.94 -6.79 -11.34
C PRO A 377 1.35 -8.26 -11.44
N LEU A 378 0.98 -8.95 -12.54
CA LEU A 378 1.34 -10.36 -12.73
C LEU A 378 2.85 -10.56 -12.93
N LEU A 379 3.54 -9.58 -13.52
CA LEU A 379 5.00 -9.63 -13.61
C LEU A 379 5.64 -9.45 -12.24
N LEU A 380 5.11 -8.56 -11.40
CA LEU A 380 5.59 -8.42 -10.01
C LEU A 380 5.43 -9.71 -9.20
N LEU A 381 4.29 -10.39 -9.34
CA LEU A 381 4.02 -11.65 -8.64
C LEU A 381 4.94 -12.79 -9.11
N SER A 382 5.36 -12.78 -10.37
CA SER A 382 6.24 -13.83 -10.95
C SER A 382 7.73 -13.51 -10.79
N ALA A 383 8.10 -12.27 -10.60
CA ALA A 383 9.49 -11.84 -10.46
C ALA A 383 10.06 -12.21 -9.09
N LYS A 384 11.35 -12.57 -9.06
CA LYS A 384 12.05 -12.84 -7.79
C LYS A 384 12.27 -11.55 -6.97
N ARG A 385 12.45 -10.43 -7.64
CA ARG A 385 12.69 -9.11 -7.03
C ARG A 385 11.97 -8.05 -7.86
N LYS A 386 11.43 -7.03 -7.23
CA LYS A 386 10.79 -5.89 -7.89
C LYS A 386 11.70 -5.21 -8.91
N GLN A 387 12.99 -5.16 -8.65
CA GLN A 387 14.01 -4.56 -9.52
C GLN A 387 14.17 -5.28 -10.87
N ASP A 388 13.73 -6.54 -10.95
CA ASP A 388 13.80 -7.33 -12.18
C ASP A 388 12.67 -6.95 -13.17
N VAL A 389 11.67 -6.16 -12.74
CA VAL A 389 10.57 -5.65 -13.56
C VAL A 389 10.78 -4.17 -13.85
N VAL A 390 10.74 -3.81 -15.13
CA VAL A 390 10.92 -2.41 -15.55
C VAL A 390 9.61 -1.65 -15.42
N PRO A 391 9.58 -0.49 -14.72
CA PRO A 391 8.39 0.32 -14.57
C PRO A 391 8.04 1.09 -15.85
N LEU A 392 6.74 1.32 -16.03
CA LEU A 392 6.16 2.14 -17.09
C LEU A 392 5.80 3.52 -16.54
N SER A 393 6.18 4.59 -17.25
CA SER A 393 5.66 5.94 -17.02
C SER A 393 5.09 6.49 -18.32
N LEU A 394 3.87 7.06 -18.23
CA LEU A 394 3.09 7.48 -19.38
C LEU A 394 2.06 8.53 -18.99
N GLU A 395 1.84 9.53 -19.85
CA GLU A 395 0.78 10.53 -19.72
C GLU A 395 -0.10 10.55 -20.96
N LEU A 396 -1.43 10.40 -20.77
CA LEU A 396 -2.42 10.37 -21.83
C LEU A 396 -3.68 11.15 -21.41
N GLY A 397 -4.16 12.04 -22.26
CA GLY A 397 -5.40 12.80 -22.01
C GLY A 397 -5.19 14.13 -21.29
N ILE A 398 -3.96 14.55 -20.99
CA ILE A 398 -3.60 15.88 -20.48
C ILE A 398 -3.33 16.80 -21.69
N ASP A 399 -2.19 16.64 -22.32
CA ASP A 399 -1.80 17.42 -23.51
C ASP A 399 -2.08 16.67 -24.82
N ARG A 400 -2.04 15.36 -24.78
CA ARG A 400 -2.18 14.45 -25.94
C ARG A 400 -3.23 13.39 -25.65
N ASN A 401 -4.05 13.08 -26.65
CA ASN A 401 -5.11 12.08 -26.53
C ASN A 401 -4.73 10.73 -27.14
N ILE A 402 -3.72 10.70 -28.01
CA ILE A 402 -3.30 9.50 -28.72
C ILE A 402 -1.78 9.35 -28.60
N ILE A 403 -1.33 8.15 -28.27
CA ILE A 403 0.09 7.79 -28.24
C ILE A 403 0.32 6.68 -29.26
N ILE A 404 1.26 6.90 -30.19
CA ILE A 404 1.72 5.90 -31.15
C ILE A 404 3.02 5.31 -30.64
N VAL A 405 2.98 4.06 -30.20
CA VAL A 405 4.15 3.34 -29.68
C VAL A 405 4.82 2.56 -30.79
N THR A 406 6.06 2.88 -31.07
CA THR A 406 6.89 2.24 -32.09
C THR A 406 8.05 1.46 -31.47
N GLY A 407 8.75 0.65 -32.25
CA GLY A 407 9.88 -0.15 -31.81
C GLY A 407 9.74 -1.64 -32.09
N PRO A 408 10.74 -2.48 -31.74
CA PRO A 408 10.71 -3.91 -32.02
C PRO A 408 9.65 -4.63 -31.17
N ASN A 409 9.11 -5.76 -31.67
CA ASN A 409 8.06 -6.52 -30.98
C ASN A 409 8.56 -7.09 -29.64
N THR A 410 9.82 -7.48 -29.58
CA THR A 410 10.48 -7.94 -28.35
C THR A 410 10.68 -6.84 -27.29
N GLY A 411 10.40 -5.57 -27.63
CA GLY A 411 10.62 -4.42 -26.75
C GLY A 411 9.61 -4.27 -25.61
N GLY A 412 8.50 -5.03 -25.59
CA GLY A 412 7.47 -4.96 -24.55
C GLY A 412 6.29 -4.02 -24.84
N LYS A 413 6.03 -3.66 -26.10
CA LYS A 413 4.90 -2.80 -26.54
C LYS A 413 3.56 -3.33 -26.01
N THR A 414 3.26 -4.61 -26.28
CA THR A 414 2.05 -5.30 -25.81
C THR A 414 1.90 -5.28 -24.28
N VAL A 415 3.01 -5.48 -23.56
CA VAL A 415 3.01 -5.43 -22.10
C VAL A 415 2.70 -4.03 -21.59
N ALA A 416 3.22 -2.99 -22.25
CA ALA A 416 2.91 -1.60 -21.90
C ALA A 416 1.41 -1.30 -22.07
N LEU A 417 0.81 -1.69 -23.21
CA LEU A 417 -0.64 -1.56 -23.43
C LEU A 417 -1.45 -2.29 -22.38
N LYS A 418 -1.11 -3.58 -22.13
CA LYS A 418 -1.78 -4.39 -21.11
C LYS A 418 -1.66 -3.75 -19.72
N THR A 419 -0.50 -3.22 -19.38
CA THR A 419 -0.27 -2.56 -18.09
C THR A 419 -1.24 -1.38 -17.91
N VAL A 420 -1.33 -0.49 -18.91
CA VAL A 420 -2.22 0.67 -18.84
C VAL A 420 -3.69 0.23 -18.71
N GLY A 421 -4.16 -0.62 -19.59
CA GLY A 421 -5.55 -1.07 -19.56
C GLY A 421 -5.91 -1.82 -18.29
N LEU A 422 -5.03 -2.73 -17.85
CA LEU A 422 -5.23 -3.51 -16.63
C LEU A 422 -5.31 -2.63 -15.38
N LEU A 423 -4.39 -1.68 -15.22
CA LEU A 423 -4.38 -0.79 -14.05
C LEU A 423 -5.61 0.12 -14.01
N VAL A 424 -6.12 0.58 -15.16
CA VAL A 424 -7.40 1.29 -15.26
C VAL A 424 -8.55 0.41 -14.80
N LEU A 425 -8.66 -0.83 -15.32
CA LEU A 425 -9.71 -1.77 -14.92
C LEU A 425 -9.63 -2.12 -13.42
N MET A 426 -8.42 -2.33 -12.89
CA MET A 426 -8.20 -2.60 -11.47
C MET A 426 -8.67 -1.43 -10.60
N ALA A 427 -8.27 -0.21 -10.93
CA ALA A 427 -8.71 0.97 -10.18
C ALA A 427 -10.23 1.12 -10.20
N GLN A 428 -10.87 0.94 -11.37
CA GLN A 428 -12.32 1.00 -11.51
C GLN A 428 -13.06 -0.17 -10.82
N ALA A 429 -12.37 -1.29 -10.56
CA ALA A 429 -12.88 -2.39 -9.72
C ALA A 429 -12.59 -2.19 -8.21
N GLY A 430 -12.06 -1.03 -7.82
CA GLY A 430 -11.72 -0.73 -6.42
C GLY A 430 -10.49 -1.50 -5.91
N MET A 431 -9.56 -1.85 -6.79
CA MET A 431 -8.27 -2.44 -6.46
C MET A 431 -7.17 -1.39 -6.52
N LEU A 432 -6.24 -1.42 -5.58
CA LEU A 432 -5.05 -0.55 -5.60
C LEU A 432 -4.14 -0.95 -6.76
N ILE A 433 -3.46 0.04 -7.34
CA ILE A 433 -2.62 -0.15 -8.53
C ILE A 433 -1.13 -0.16 -8.17
N SER A 434 -0.36 -0.99 -8.85
CA SER A 434 1.10 -1.09 -8.68
C SER A 434 1.82 0.05 -9.40
N ALA A 435 1.85 1.24 -8.78
CA ALA A 435 2.43 2.45 -9.35
C ALA A 435 2.94 3.40 -8.26
N ASP A 436 3.51 4.56 -8.64
CA ASP A 436 3.79 5.64 -7.68
C ASP A 436 2.47 6.30 -7.23
N ALA A 437 2.42 6.75 -5.97
CA ALA A 437 1.24 7.40 -5.38
C ALA A 437 0.82 8.71 -6.07
N LYS A 438 1.68 9.29 -6.90
CA LYS A 438 1.38 10.47 -7.73
C LYS A 438 0.68 10.14 -9.02
N SER A 439 0.43 8.85 -9.30
CA SER A 439 -0.29 8.44 -10.50
C SER A 439 -1.73 8.89 -10.45
N GLU A 440 -2.24 9.40 -11.58
CA GLU A 440 -3.59 9.92 -11.72
C GLU A 440 -4.37 9.11 -12.76
N LEU A 441 -5.58 8.72 -12.42
CA LEU A 441 -6.47 7.99 -13.30
C LEU A 441 -7.84 8.65 -13.36
N GLY A 442 -8.30 8.90 -14.59
CA GLY A 442 -9.68 9.26 -14.86
C GLY A 442 -10.59 8.05 -14.90
N VAL A 443 -11.89 8.29 -14.86
CA VAL A 443 -12.90 7.25 -14.98
C VAL A 443 -13.33 7.12 -16.43
N PHE A 444 -13.19 5.92 -16.97
CA PHE A 444 -13.61 5.57 -18.33
C PHE A 444 -14.95 4.84 -18.31
N GLU A 445 -15.85 5.22 -19.19
CA GLU A 445 -17.13 4.53 -19.35
C GLU A 445 -16.98 3.26 -20.18
N GLN A 446 -16.01 3.27 -21.12
CA GLN A 446 -15.72 2.15 -22.01
C GLN A 446 -14.22 1.94 -22.16
N VAL A 447 -13.79 0.69 -22.18
CA VAL A 447 -12.42 0.29 -22.50
C VAL A 447 -12.47 -0.71 -23.64
N PHE A 448 -11.81 -0.39 -24.74
CA PHE A 448 -11.66 -1.25 -25.90
C PHE A 448 -10.22 -1.74 -25.99
N ALA A 449 -10.03 -3.04 -26.11
CA ALA A 449 -8.72 -3.64 -26.28
C ALA A 449 -8.75 -4.64 -27.44
N ASP A 450 -7.92 -4.38 -28.45
CA ASP A 450 -7.58 -5.34 -29.49
C ASP A 450 -6.10 -5.66 -29.31
N ILE A 451 -5.83 -6.65 -28.42
CA ILE A 451 -4.50 -7.07 -27.97
C ILE A 451 -4.44 -8.58 -28.02
N GLY A 452 -3.38 -9.12 -28.60
CA GLY A 452 -3.06 -10.54 -28.57
C GLY A 452 -2.88 -11.14 -29.95
N ASP A 453 -1.84 -11.95 -30.09
CA ASP A 453 -1.63 -12.86 -31.21
C ASP A 453 -2.49 -14.11 -30.98
N GLU A 454 -3.61 -14.25 -31.67
CA GLU A 454 -4.22 -15.55 -31.84
C GLU A 454 -3.37 -16.36 -32.84
N GLN A 455 -2.20 -16.82 -32.38
CA GLN A 455 -1.36 -17.78 -33.13
C GLN A 455 -1.99 -19.18 -33.05
N SER A 456 -3.25 -19.31 -33.31
CA SER A 456 -3.83 -20.61 -33.58
C SER A 456 -3.67 -20.88 -35.09
N ILE A 457 -2.92 -21.90 -35.38
CA ILE A 457 -2.49 -22.33 -36.73
C ILE A 457 -3.67 -22.60 -37.71
N GLU A 458 -4.90 -22.64 -37.23
CA GLU A 458 -6.06 -23.03 -38.05
C GLU A 458 -6.84 -21.86 -38.68
N LEU A 459 -6.50 -20.58 -38.46
CA LEU A 459 -7.39 -19.47 -38.78
C LEU A 459 -6.70 -18.18 -39.30
N SER A 460 -5.72 -18.24 -40.20
CA SER A 460 -5.04 -17.03 -40.73
C SER A 460 -5.91 -15.98 -41.44
N LEU A 461 -7.02 -16.38 -42.10
CA LEU A 461 -8.01 -15.46 -42.64
C LEU A 461 -9.05 -14.96 -41.63
N SER A 462 -9.24 -15.70 -40.51
CA SER A 462 -10.12 -15.27 -39.43
C SER A 462 -9.47 -14.24 -38.49
N THR A 463 -8.14 -14.23 -38.39
CA THR A 463 -7.40 -13.30 -37.50
C THR A 463 -7.54 -11.86 -37.93
N PHE A 464 -7.26 -11.53 -39.22
CA PHE A 464 -7.44 -10.18 -39.76
C PHE A 464 -8.90 -9.72 -39.66
N SER A 465 -9.85 -10.58 -40.05
CA SER A 465 -11.27 -10.26 -39.94
C SER A 465 -11.74 -10.01 -38.52
N SER A 466 -11.23 -10.75 -37.55
CA SER A 466 -11.55 -10.53 -36.12
C SER A 466 -10.96 -9.24 -35.57
N HIS A 467 -9.70 -8.89 -35.95
CA HIS A 467 -9.11 -7.59 -35.63
C HIS A 467 -9.94 -6.43 -36.20
N ILE A 468 -10.27 -6.48 -37.50
CA ILE A 468 -11.08 -5.44 -38.13
C ILE A 468 -12.48 -5.34 -37.53
N SER A 469 -13.10 -6.45 -37.17
CA SER A 469 -14.42 -6.43 -36.48
C SER A 469 -14.34 -5.73 -35.14
N ARG A 470 -13.29 -6.02 -34.34
CA ARG A 470 -13.05 -5.38 -33.04
C ARG A 470 -12.75 -3.88 -33.19
N ILE A 471 -11.87 -3.52 -34.11
CA ILE A 471 -11.57 -2.11 -34.43
C ILE A 471 -12.84 -1.38 -34.88
N THR A 472 -13.63 -1.97 -35.76
CA THR A 472 -14.92 -1.42 -36.23
C THR A 472 -15.89 -1.20 -35.08
N SER A 473 -16.02 -2.16 -34.19
CA SER A 473 -16.87 -2.05 -32.98
C SER A 473 -16.39 -0.94 -32.03
N ALA A 474 -15.07 -0.84 -31.82
CA ALA A 474 -14.48 0.21 -31.01
C ALA A 474 -14.71 1.61 -31.62
N ILE A 475 -14.50 1.76 -32.94
CA ILE A 475 -14.72 3.03 -33.65
C ILE A 475 -16.18 3.46 -33.59
N ALA A 476 -17.11 2.51 -33.74
CA ALA A 476 -18.54 2.80 -33.74
C ALA A 476 -19.05 3.27 -32.36
N ALA A 477 -18.39 2.88 -31.28
CA ALA A 477 -18.86 3.13 -29.91
C ALA A 477 -17.98 4.08 -29.10
N CYS A 478 -16.75 4.38 -29.56
CA CYS A 478 -15.82 5.22 -28.78
C CYS A 478 -16.23 6.70 -28.78
N ASP A 479 -16.07 7.30 -27.61
CA ASP A 479 -16.33 8.71 -27.32
C ASP A 479 -15.20 9.33 -26.51
N GLU A 480 -15.39 10.55 -26.02
CA GLU A 480 -14.40 11.25 -25.19
C GLU A 480 -14.09 10.56 -23.84
N ARG A 481 -14.96 9.66 -23.36
CA ARG A 481 -14.81 8.88 -22.11
C ARG A 481 -14.35 7.45 -22.36
N SER A 482 -13.87 7.17 -23.53
CA SER A 482 -13.40 5.85 -23.93
C SER A 482 -11.87 5.75 -23.89
N LEU A 483 -11.35 4.60 -23.44
CA LEU A 483 -9.95 4.20 -23.58
C LEU A 483 -9.86 3.12 -24.66
N VAL A 484 -9.04 3.37 -25.68
CA VAL A 484 -8.86 2.49 -26.84
C VAL A 484 -7.42 2.02 -26.90
N LEU A 485 -7.21 0.71 -26.93
CA LEU A 485 -5.90 0.06 -26.93
C LEU A 485 -5.79 -0.87 -28.13
N PHE A 486 -5.01 -0.48 -29.14
CA PHE A 486 -4.79 -1.26 -30.34
C PHE A 486 -3.34 -1.76 -30.42
N ASP A 487 -3.15 -3.05 -30.47
CA ASP A 487 -1.85 -3.66 -30.64
C ASP A 487 -1.64 -4.04 -32.12
N GLU A 488 -0.52 -3.65 -32.70
CA GLU A 488 -0.11 -3.93 -34.07
C GLU A 488 -1.17 -3.60 -35.13
N ILE A 489 -1.77 -2.40 -35.03
CA ILE A 489 -2.85 -1.98 -35.94
C ILE A 489 -2.46 -2.10 -37.43
N GLY A 490 -3.33 -2.72 -38.23
CA GLY A 490 -3.17 -2.87 -39.68
C GLY A 490 -2.33 -4.08 -40.10
N VAL A 491 -1.90 -4.92 -39.18
CA VAL A 491 -1.16 -6.16 -39.46
C VAL A 491 -2.12 -7.20 -40.07
N GLY A 492 -1.61 -8.06 -40.96
CA GLY A 492 -2.35 -9.18 -41.56
C GLY A 492 -2.87 -8.91 -42.99
N THR A 493 -2.55 -7.73 -43.56
CA THR A 493 -2.84 -7.41 -44.95
C THR A 493 -1.62 -6.82 -45.66
N ASP A 494 -1.79 -6.32 -46.95
CA ASP A 494 -0.71 -5.61 -47.63
C ASP A 494 -0.19 -4.43 -46.76
N PRO A 495 1.13 -4.27 -46.59
CA PRO A 495 1.68 -3.24 -45.72
C PRO A 495 1.25 -1.82 -46.05
N LYS A 496 0.98 -1.49 -47.31
CA LYS A 496 0.52 -0.16 -47.68
C LYS A 496 -0.95 0.05 -47.34
N GLU A 497 -1.78 -0.96 -47.60
CA GLU A 497 -3.19 -0.92 -47.22
C GLU A 497 -3.38 -0.90 -45.69
N GLY A 498 -2.63 -1.73 -45.00
CA GLY A 498 -2.64 -1.78 -43.55
C GLY A 498 -2.21 -0.45 -42.90
N ALA A 499 -1.15 0.18 -43.42
CA ALA A 499 -0.70 1.48 -42.94
C ALA A 499 -1.74 2.58 -43.20
N ALA A 500 -2.35 2.63 -44.43
CA ALA A 500 -3.39 3.60 -44.78
C ALA A 500 -4.65 3.43 -43.90
N LEU A 501 -5.06 2.18 -43.65
CA LEU A 501 -6.19 1.89 -42.77
C LEU A 501 -5.91 2.33 -41.35
N ALA A 502 -4.72 2.03 -40.80
CA ALA A 502 -4.30 2.43 -39.48
C ALA A 502 -4.27 3.96 -39.30
N GLU A 503 -3.77 4.69 -40.32
CA GLU A 503 -3.77 6.15 -40.33
C GLU A 503 -5.20 6.70 -40.28
N ALA A 504 -6.09 6.20 -41.12
CA ALA A 504 -7.50 6.60 -41.17
C ALA A 504 -8.22 6.34 -39.82
N VAL A 505 -7.94 5.20 -39.16
CA VAL A 505 -8.48 4.86 -37.83
C VAL A 505 -7.97 5.85 -36.77
N ILE A 506 -6.68 6.17 -36.77
CA ILE A 506 -6.09 7.12 -35.81
C ILE A 506 -6.68 8.51 -36.01
N GLU A 507 -6.84 8.97 -37.26
CA GLU A 507 -7.50 10.24 -37.57
C GLU A 507 -8.96 10.27 -37.07
N TYR A 508 -9.70 9.19 -37.28
CA TYR A 508 -11.08 9.09 -36.83
C TYR A 508 -11.16 9.18 -35.30
N VAL A 509 -10.38 8.36 -34.56
CA VAL A 509 -10.33 8.37 -33.11
C VAL A 509 -9.88 9.74 -32.56
N SER A 510 -8.99 10.45 -33.27
CA SER A 510 -8.59 11.82 -32.91
C SER A 510 -9.75 12.82 -32.93
N ARG A 511 -10.78 12.59 -33.75
CA ARG A 511 -11.99 13.44 -33.82
C ARG A 511 -12.96 13.18 -32.68
N THR A 512 -13.03 11.94 -32.19
CA THR A 512 -13.90 11.57 -31.02
C THR A 512 -13.36 12.04 -29.68
N ASN A 513 -12.12 12.51 -29.62
CA ASN A 513 -11.38 12.82 -28.37
C ASN A 513 -11.22 11.62 -27.42
N ALA A 514 -11.42 10.39 -27.85
CA ALA A 514 -11.09 9.20 -27.07
C ALA A 514 -9.60 9.17 -26.72
N ARG A 515 -9.27 8.53 -25.60
CA ARG A 515 -7.87 8.27 -25.22
C ARG A 515 -7.44 6.99 -25.90
N CYS A 516 -6.35 7.05 -26.67
CA CYS A 516 -5.93 5.92 -27.48
C CYS A 516 -4.44 5.66 -27.36
N ILE A 517 -4.07 4.39 -27.24
CA ILE A 517 -2.68 3.93 -27.38
C ILE A 517 -2.66 2.91 -28.49
N VAL A 518 -1.82 3.16 -29.48
CA VAL A 518 -1.67 2.30 -30.65
C VAL A 518 -0.23 1.83 -30.74
N THR A 519 -0.01 0.53 -30.91
CA THR A 519 1.32 0.04 -31.27
C THR A 519 1.39 -0.24 -32.77
N THR A 520 2.52 0.02 -33.36
CA THR A 520 2.73 -0.21 -34.79
C THR A 520 4.21 -0.37 -35.12
N HIS A 521 4.45 -0.98 -36.27
CA HIS A 521 5.78 -1.01 -36.89
C HIS A 521 5.82 -0.20 -38.22
N TYR A 522 4.69 0.42 -38.62
CA TYR A 522 4.62 1.22 -39.85
C TYR A 522 5.26 2.60 -39.65
N SER A 523 6.30 2.90 -40.47
CA SER A 523 7.00 4.19 -40.41
C SER A 523 6.11 5.38 -40.82
N ALA A 524 5.11 5.17 -41.70
CA ALA A 524 4.20 6.21 -42.11
C ALA A 524 3.41 6.83 -40.96
N LEU A 525 2.99 6.03 -39.96
CA LEU A 525 2.21 6.51 -38.81
C LEU A 525 2.98 7.46 -37.90
N LYS A 526 4.32 7.42 -37.92
CA LYS A 526 5.17 8.32 -37.11
C LYS A 526 5.00 9.79 -37.54
N ALA A 527 4.69 10.05 -38.81
CA ALA A 527 4.50 11.41 -39.31
C ALA A 527 3.18 12.06 -38.85
N ILE A 528 2.21 11.28 -38.36
CA ILE A 528 0.91 11.82 -37.91
C ILE A 528 1.13 12.75 -36.69
N ALA A 529 2.07 12.44 -35.79
CA ALA A 529 2.36 13.29 -34.66
C ALA A 529 2.94 14.67 -34.99
N GLU A 530 3.52 14.83 -36.19
CA GLU A 530 4.03 16.12 -36.67
C GLU A 530 2.89 17.03 -37.17
N THR A 531 1.84 16.42 -37.71
CA THR A 531 0.69 17.14 -38.28
C THR A 531 -0.46 17.31 -37.33
N ASN A 532 -0.63 16.40 -36.36
CA ASN A 532 -1.72 16.38 -35.41
C ASN A 532 -1.23 16.58 -33.96
N LYS A 533 -1.49 17.75 -33.38
CA LYS A 533 -1.09 18.11 -32.01
C LYS A 533 -1.69 17.23 -30.92
N LYS A 534 -2.74 16.45 -31.20
CA LYS A 534 -3.36 15.52 -30.22
C LYS A 534 -2.63 14.18 -30.18
N VAL A 535 -1.71 13.94 -31.09
CA VAL A 535 -0.97 12.68 -31.22
C VAL A 535 0.47 12.87 -30.77
N GLU A 536 1.00 11.92 -30.07
CA GLU A 536 2.40 11.87 -29.64
C GLU A 536 3.05 10.54 -30.06
N ASN A 537 4.30 10.61 -30.51
CA ASN A 537 5.10 9.43 -30.73
C ASN A 537 5.73 8.95 -29.42
N ALA A 538 5.79 7.65 -29.26
CA ALA A 538 6.56 6.99 -28.20
C ALA A 538 7.35 5.81 -28.76
N THR A 539 8.43 5.47 -28.09
CA THR A 539 9.28 4.34 -28.48
C THR A 539 9.63 3.47 -27.29
N MET A 540 9.77 2.17 -27.55
CA MET A 540 10.40 1.27 -26.59
C MET A 540 11.92 1.39 -26.74
N GLU A 541 12.57 1.77 -25.66
CA GLU A 541 14.01 1.97 -25.60
C GLU A 541 14.77 0.67 -25.88
N PHE A 542 15.82 0.76 -26.67
CA PHE A 542 16.64 -0.37 -27.08
C PHE A 542 18.13 -0.08 -26.87
N ASN A 543 18.83 -0.94 -26.17
CA ASN A 543 20.26 -0.78 -25.96
C ASN A 543 21.03 -1.18 -27.23
N ARG A 544 21.62 -0.22 -27.89
CA ARG A 544 22.37 -0.42 -29.16
C ARG A 544 23.66 -1.21 -28.97
N GLN A 545 24.30 -1.09 -27.82
CA GLN A 545 25.57 -1.79 -27.57
C GLN A 545 25.34 -3.28 -27.30
N THR A 546 24.32 -3.59 -26.50
CA THR A 546 23.97 -4.97 -26.15
C THR A 546 22.96 -5.58 -27.12
N LEU A 547 22.28 -4.78 -27.94
CA LEU A 547 21.13 -5.15 -28.80
C LEU A 547 20.06 -5.92 -27.99
N GLN A 548 19.81 -5.45 -26.77
CA GLN A 548 18.76 -5.98 -25.92
C GLN A 548 17.71 -4.90 -25.60
N PRO A 549 16.43 -5.26 -25.47
CA PRO A 549 15.40 -4.33 -25.05
C PRO A 549 15.64 -3.92 -23.61
N THR A 550 15.48 -2.64 -23.31
CA THR A 550 15.47 -2.12 -21.94
C THR A 550 14.09 -2.16 -21.31
N TYR A 551 13.04 -2.42 -22.10
CA TYR A 551 11.62 -2.40 -21.72
C TYR A 551 11.12 -1.05 -21.19
N ARG A 552 11.86 0.04 -21.40
CA ARG A 552 11.45 1.40 -20.99
C ARG A 552 10.72 2.08 -22.13
N LEU A 553 9.57 2.67 -21.82
CA LEU A 553 8.82 3.52 -22.75
C LEU A 553 9.36 4.95 -22.69
N ARG A 554 9.58 5.57 -23.86
CA ARG A 554 9.93 6.98 -24.01
C ARG A 554 8.92 7.68 -24.89
N THR A 555 8.36 8.77 -24.40
CA THR A 555 7.43 9.63 -25.15
C THR A 555 8.18 10.78 -25.84
N GLY A 556 7.58 11.36 -26.88
CA GLY A 556 8.11 12.51 -27.62
C GLY A 556 9.03 12.15 -28.78
N LEU A 557 9.40 10.88 -28.95
CA LEU A 557 10.31 10.44 -30.01
C LEU A 557 9.75 9.27 -30.79
N PRO A 558 9.85 9.27 -32.12
CA PRO A 558 9.59 8.09 -32.94
C PRO A 558 10.75 7.10 -32.81
N GLY A 559 10.46 5.81 -32.66
CA GLY A 559 11.48 4.76 -32.54
C GLY A 559 12.19 4.47 -33.88
N SER A 560 13.46 4.11 -33.79
CA SER A 560 14.26 3.64 -34.94
C SER A 560 14.01 2.15 -35.20
N SER A 561 14.21 1.71 -36.42
CA SER A 561 14.15 0.30 -36.84
C SER A 561 15.57 -0.30 -36.77
N TYR A 562 15.75 -1.34 -35.96
CA TYR A 562 17.07 -2.00 -35.73
C TYR A 562 17.20 -3.35 -36.43
N ALA A 563 16.39 -3.62 -37.45
CA ALA A 563 16.35 -4.92 -38.11
C ALA A 563 17.69 -5.32 -38.79
N LEU A 564 18.36 -4.38 -39.42
CA LEU A 564 19.65 -4.63 -40.12
C LEU A 564 20.79 -4.84 -39.11
N GLU A 565 20.82 -4.06 -38.01
CA GLU A 565 21.81 -4.21 -36.96
C GLU A 565 21.66 -5.55 -36.21
N MET A 566 20.39 -5.95 -35.98
CA MET A 566 20.11 -7.23 -35.35
C MET A 566 20.48 -8.39 -36.28
N ALA A 567 20.19 -8.30 -37.56
CA ALA A 567 20.59 -9.30 -38.55
C ALA A 567 22.13 -9.42 -38.66
N ALA A 568 22.84 -8.29 -38.60
CA ALA A 568 24.30 -8.26 -38.59
C ALA A 568 24.88 -9.03 -37.40
N ARG A 569 24.31 -8.84 -36.21
CA ARG A 569 24.74 -9.53 -34.99
C ARG A 569 24.43 -11.03 -35.02
N LEU A 570 23.32 -11.40 -35.59
CA LEU A 570 22.93 -12.82 -35.76
C LEU A 570 23.79 -13.55 -36.79
N GLY A 571 24.75 -12.86 -37.38
CA GLY A 571 25.73 -13.48 -38.31
C GLY A 571 25.29 -13.48 -39.79
N MET A 572 24.32 -12.60 -40.18
CA MET A 572 23.95 -12.48 -41.57
C MET A 572 25.16 -12.02 -42.42
N PRO A 573 25.37 -12.59 -43.61
CA PRO A 573 26.50 -12.23 -44.47
C PRO A 573 26.46 -10.71 -44.82
N LYS A 574 27.65 -10.09 -44.81
CA LYS A 574 27.80 -8.65 -45.09
C LYS A 574 27.25 -8.24 -46.42
N GLU A 575 27.37 -9.08 -47.45
CA GLU A 575 26.82 -8.85 -48.78
C GLU A 575 25.31 -8.70 -48.77
N VAL A 576 24.61 -9.55 -48.03
CA VAL A 576 23.14 -9.48 -47.87
C VAL A 576 22.75 -8.20 -47.14
N LEU A 577 23.47 -7.85 -46.06
CA LEU A 577 23.23 -6.62 -45.28
C LEU A 577 23.47 -5.36 -46.10
N THR A 578 24.54 -5.33 -46.90
CA THR A 578 24.84 -4.21 -47.81
C THR A 578 23.70 -4.05 -48.82
N ARG A 579 23.31 -5.16 -49.46
CA ARG A 579 22.24 -5.14 -50.46
C ARG A 579 20.88 -4.75 -49.84
N ALA A 580 20.54 -5.28 -48.68
CA ALA A 580 19.33 -4.89 -47.93
C ALA A 580 19.35 -3.40 -47.60
N GLY A 581 20.50 -2.87 -47.17
CA GLY A 581 20.68 -1.46 -46.92
C GLY A 581 20.51 -0.57 -48.14
N GLU A 582 20.92 -1.02 -49.33
CA GLU A 582 20.69 -0.31 -50.61
C GLU A 582 19.21 -0.28 -50.99
N LEU A 583 18.49 -1.37 -50.73
CA LEU A 583 17.05 -1.49 -51.04
C LEU A 583 16.16 -0.64 -50.14
N VAL A 584 16.56 -0.34 -48.91
CA VAL A 584 15.81 0.53 -47.94
C VAL A 584 15.78 1.99 -48.41
N GLY A 585 16.66 2.39 -49.32
CA GLY A 585 16.71 3.77 -49.86
C GLY A 585 17.50 4.76 -48.97
N THR A 586 18.10 5.78 -49.62
CA THR A 586 19.00 6.75 -48.96
C THR A 586 18.26 7.74 -48.05
N GLN A 587 17.01 8.13 -48.38
CA GLN A 587 16.24 9.09 -47.59
C GLN A 587 15.73 8.49 -46.28
N GLU A 588 15.17 7.28 -46.29
CA GLU A 588 14.73 6.59 -45.09
C GLU A 588 15.91 6.25 -44.14
N ARG A 589 17.07 5.97 -44.74
CA ARG A 589 18.30 5.68 -43.98
C ARG A 589 18.83 6.92 -43.26
N SER A 590 18.88 8.07 -43.96
CA SER A 590 19.37 9.33 -43.36
C SER A 590 18.44 9.83 -42.23
N LEU A 591 17.12 9.64 -42.38
CA LEU A 591 16.15 9.95 -41.34
C LEU A 591 16.28 9.02 -40.14
N SER A 592 16.43 7.70 -40.35
CA SER A 592 16.69 6.72 -39.31
C SER A 592 17.98 7.01 -38.55
N ASP A 593 19.06 7.38 -39.23
CA ASP A 593 20.35 7.73 -38.63
C ASP A 593 20.27 9.03 -37.81
N LEU A 594 19.49 10.02 -38.26
CA LEU A 594 19.26 11.25 -37.54
C LEU A 594 18.44 11.01 -36.24
N ILE A 595 17.32 10.29 -36.36
CA ILE A 595 16.52 9.87 -35.19
C ILE A 595 17.40 9.11 -34.20
N ALA A 596 18.22 8.22 -34.70
CA ALA A 596 19.13 7.41 -33.94
C ALA A 596 20.20 8.21 -33.15
N ARG A 597 20.72 9.29 -33.73
CA ARG A 597 21.64 10.23 -33.07
C ARG A 597 20.92 11.03 -31.99
N LEU A 598 19.73 11.57 -32.30
CA LEU A 598 18.89 12.28 -31.32
C LEU A 598 18.54 11.41 -30.12
N GLU A 599 18.14 10.15 -30.34
CA GLU A 599 17.89 9.19 -29.27
C GLU A 599 19.12 9.00 -28.38
N SER A 600 20.33 8.86 -28.99
CA SER A 600 21.59 8.68 -28.25
C SER A 600 21.94 9.91 -27.40
N GLU A 601 21.74 11.11 -27.95
CA GLU A 601 22.07 12.38 -27.28
C GLU A 601 21.09 12.66 -26.12
N LEU A 602 19.80 12.38 -26.34
CA LEU A 602 18.82 12.45 -25.26
C LEU A 602 19.05 11.42 -24.15
N MET A 603 19.49 10.19 -24.50
CA MET A 603 19.87 9.19 -23.52
C MET A 603 21.02 9.65 -22.63
N SER A 604 22.07 10.27 -23.22
CA SER A 604 23.21 10.77 -22.43
C SER A 604 22.76 11.89 -21.52
N THR A 605 21.97 12.83 -22.04
CA THR A 605 21.46 13.99 -21.26
C THR A 605 20.54 13.55 -20.11
N GLU A 606 19.67 12.56 -20.35
CA GLU A 606 18.79 12.04 -19.31
C GLU A 606 19.54 11.23 -18.25
N SER A 607 20.57 10.47 -18.66
CA SER A 607 21.45 9.76 -17.73
C SER A 607 22.19 10.75 -16.81
N GLU A 608 22.74 11.83 -17.38
CA GLU A 608 23.37 12.90 -16.62
C GLU A 608 22.39 13.60 -15.67
N ARG A 609 21.16 13.86 -16.16
CA ARG A 609 20.09 14.45 -15.35
C ARG A 609 19.68 13.55 -14.20
N GLN A 610 19.59 12.24 -14.42
CA GLN A 610 19.27 11.28 -13.38
C GLN A 610 20.38 11.20 -12.33
N GLU A 611 21.64 11.18 -12.78
CA GLU A 611 22.79 11.19 -11.88
C GLU A 611 22.87 12.47 -11.04
N LEU A 612 22.58 13.62 -11.65
CA LEU A 612 22.46 14.89 -10.93
C LEU A 612 21.32 14.87 -9.91
N LYS A 613 20.17 14.29 -10.27
CA LYS A 613 19.03 14.16 -9.38
C LYS A 613 19.34 13.28 -8.15
N GLU A 614 20.05 12.17 -8.36
CA GLU A 614 20.50 11.30 -7.29
C GLU A 614 21.52 11.98 -6.38
N LYS A 615 22.48 12.70 -6.97
CA LYS A 615 23.45 13.51 -6.22
C LYS A 615 22.76 14.61 -5.41
N LEU A 616 21.74 15.26 -5.97
CA LEU A 616 20.96 16.28 -5.28
C LEU A 616 20.14 15.70 -4.12
N ALA A 617 19.52 14.55 -4.33
CA ALA A 617 18.77 13.85 -3.28
C ALA A 617 19.71 13.41 -2.13
N HIS A 618 20.89 12.90 -2.47
CA HIS A 618 21.90 12.53 -1.47
C HIS A 618 22.42 13.76 -0.72
N ALA A 619 22.65 14.87 -1.41
CA ALA A 619 23.09 16.12 -0.79
C ALA A 619 22.03 16.69 0.17
N THR A 620 20.76 16.70 -0.22
CA THR A 620 19.66 17.16 0.63
C THR A 620 19.45 16.26 1.86
N GLU A 621 19.62 14.96 1.74
CA GLU A 621 19.57 14.05 2.88
C GLU A 621 20.76 14.25 3.83
N LEU A 622 21.95 14.48 3.29
CA LEU A 622 23.15 14.80 4.08
C LEU A 622 22.99 16.12 4.83
N GLU A 623 22.41 17.13 4.18
CA GLU A 623 22.11 18.43 4.79
C GLU A 623 21.08 18.27 5.94
N ARG A 624 20.05 17.45 5.75
CA ARG A 624 19.08 17.12 6.80
C ARG A 624 19.76 16.47 8.01
N GLN A 625 20.63 15.49 7.77
CA GLN A 625 21.39 14.82 8.84
C GLN A 625 22.33 15.76 9.58
N HIS A 626 23.02 16.63 8.86
CA HIS A 626 23.88 17.66 9.47
C HIS A 626 23.08 18.63 10.33
N LYS A 627 21.89 19.04 9.87
CA LYS A 627 21.01 19.92 10.66
C LYS A 627 20.50 19.23 11.92
N GLU A 628 20.08 17.98 11.84
CA GLU A 628 19.67 17.20 13.01
C GLU A 628 20.81 16.98 14.01
N HIS A 629 22.04 16.76 13.50
CA HIS A 629 23.24 16.68 14.36
C HIS A 629 23.55 18.02 15.04
N ALA A 630 23.50 19.12 14.30
CA ALA A 630 23.71 20.46 14.85
C ALA A 630 22.68 20.81 15.93
N ASP A 631 21.40 20.50 15.70
CA ASP A 631 20.33 20.70 16.69
C ASP A 631 20.54 19.85 17.96
N LYS A 632 20.99 18.61 17.80
CA LYS A 632 21.34 17.73 18.96
C LYS A 632 22.53 18.29 19.75
N VAL A 633 23.55 18.80 19.08
CA VAL A 633 24.73 19.41 19.75
C VAL A 633 24.31 20.68 20.51
N LEU A 634 23.50 21.55 19.87
CA LEU A 634 22.96 22.76 20.51
C LEU A 634 22.06 22.45 21.72
N ALA A 635 21.23 21.41 21.61
CA ALA A 635 20.40 20.97 22.73
C ALA A 635 21.25 20.45 23.88
N ARG A 636 22.31 19.69 23.57
CA ARG A 636 23.24 19.17 24.58
C ARG A 636 24.04 20.26 25.27
N GLU A 637 24.50 21.25 24.49
CA GLU A 637 25.19 22.42 25.01
C GLU A 637 24.32 23.24 25.97
N LYS A 638 23.05 23.51 25.57
CA LYS A 638 22.08 24.21 26.45
C LYS A 638 21.80 23.41 27.72
N GLN A 639 21.75 22.10 27.64
CA GLN A 639 21.55 21.25 28.81
C GLN A 639 22.74 21.31 29.76
N LEU A 640 23.97 21.22 29.23
CA LEU A 640 25.21 21.33 30.02
C LEU A 640 25.36 22.71 30.68
N LEU A 641 25.00 23.79 29.96
CA LEU A 641 24.97 25.14 30.55
C LEU A 641 23.97 25.26 31.68
N LYS A 642 22.77 24.65 31.51
CA LYS A 642 21.75 24.65 32.56
C LYS A 642 22.17 23.83 33.78
N GLU A 643 22.77 22.68 33.57
CA GLU A 643 23.29 21.81 34.65
C GLU A 643 24.45 22.53 35.39
N GLY A 644 25.39 23.12 34.62
CA GLY A 644 26.50 23.91 35.18
C GLY A 644 26.04 25.13 35.97
N SER A 645 25.04 25.88 35.46
CA SER A 645 24.42 27.01 36.17
C SER A 645 23.72 26.58 37.46
N ALA A 646 23.00 25.47 37.47
CA ALA A 646 22.32 24.94 38.64
C ALA A 646 23.34 24.50 39.70
N GLU A 647 24.42 23.86 39.27
CA GLU A 647 25.50 23.42 40.14
C GLU A 647 26.28 24.59 40.78
N ALA A 648 26.55 25.64 39.96
CA ALA A 648 27.14 26.89 40.45
C ALA A 648 26.22 27.59 41.46
N THR A 649 24.94 27.68 41.21
CA THR A 649 23.95 28.28 42.13
C THR A 649 23.89 27.50 43.46
N LYS A 650 23.91 26.20 43.41
CA LYS A 650 23.94 25.34 44.60
C LYS A 650 25.21 25.55 45.41
N LEU A 651 26.36 25.67 44.75
CA LEU A 651 27.64 25.91 45.41
C LEU A 651 27.70 27.28 46.11
N VAL A 652 27.13 28.31 45.46
CA VAL A 652 27.01 29.67 46.07
C VAL A 652 26.11 29.65 47.27
N GLU A 653 24.99 28.95 47.23
CA GLU A 653 24.06 28.87 48.36
C GLU A 653 24.64 28.07 49.54
N GLU A 654 25.33 26.95 49.27
CA GLU A 654 26.05 26.19 50.29
C GLU A 654 27.18 27.02 50.96
N THR A 655 27.86 27.87 50.15
CA THR A 655 28.93 28.72 50.63
C THR A 655 28.37 29.87 51.47
N ARG A 656 27.21 30.44 51.06
CA ARG A 656 26.50 31.47 51.82
C ARG A 656 26.03 30.95 53.19
N GLN A 657 25.41 29.77 53.24
CA GLN A 657 24.98 29.15 54.52
C GLN A 657 26.15 28.90 55.45
N LYS A 658 27.32 28.47 54.96
CA LYS A 658 28.53 28.27 55.76
C LYS A 658 29.10 29.61 56.24
N LEU A 659 29.03 30.68 55.46
CA LEU A 659 29.44 32.02 55.86
C LEU A 659 28.50 32.60 56.94
N GLU A 660 27.18 32.45 56.77
CA GLU A 660 26.17 32.88 57.77
C GLU A 660 26.35 32.16 59.11
N ALA A 661 26.64 30.87 59.07
CA ALA A 661 26.93 30.11 60.27
C ALA A 661 28.20 30.61 61.00
N LEU A 662 29.26 30.94 60.22
CA LEU A 662 30.50 31.49 60.77
C LEU A 662 30.32 32.93 61.32
N VAL A 663 29.47 33.74 60.77
CA VAL A 663 29.11 35.09 61.18
C VAL A 663 28.31 35.02 62.50
N LEU A 664 27.31 34.10 62.58
CA LEU A 664 26.54 33.81 63.79
C LEU A 664 27.44 33.36 64.96
N GLU A 665 28.45 32.50 64.69
CA GLU A 665 29.44 32.03 65.65
C GLU A 665 30.32 33.16 66.15
N LEU A 666 30.65 34.14 65.31
CA LEU A 666 31.44 35.33 65.66
C LEU A 666 30.64 36.41 66.40
N GLN A 667 29.31 36.42 66.30
CA GLN A 667 28.42 37.39 66.97
C GLN A 667 27.94 36.93 68.33
N SER A 668 28.19 35.69 68.73
CA SER A 668 27.90 35.20 70.05
C SER A 668 28.96 35.77 71.05
N ASP A 669 28.48 36.49 72.07
CA ASP A 669 29.15 37.38 73.02
C ASP A 669 30.25 36.72 73.95
N LYS A 670 31.07 35.81 73.45
CA LYS A 670 32.32 35.35 74.10
C LYS A 670 33.47 35.14 73.13
N THR A 671 34.00 36.24 72.59
CA THR A 671 35.10 36.14 71.65
C THR A 671 36.42 35.93 72.39
N SER A 672 36.84 34.68 72.55
CA SER A 672 38.20 34.31 72.88
C SER A 672 39.09 34.41 71.67
N LYS A 673 40.38 34.83 71.81
CA LYS A 673 41.39 34.85 70.76
C LYS A 673 41.52 33.49 70.03
N GLU A 674 41.12 32.43 70.64
CA GLU A 674 41.06 31.07 70.04
C GLU A 674 39.93 30.89 69.04
N THR A 675 38.74 31.44 69.30
CA THR A 675 37.59 31.41 68.38
C THR A 675 37.86 32.13 67.07
N ILE A 676 38.48 33.29 67.10
CA ILE A 676 38.90 34.06 65.91
C ILE A 676 39.95 33.31 65.11
N LYS A 677 40.85 32.57 65.76
CA LYS A 677 41.88 31.73 65.14
C LYS A 677 41.29 30.50 64.49
N GLN A 678 40.22 29.90 65.03
CA GLN A 678 39.49 28.78 64.47
C GLN A 678 38.62 29.20 63.27
N SER A 679 37.91 30.31 63.38
CA SER A 679 37.12 30.85 62.29
C SER A 679 37.98 31.28 61.10
N ARG A 680 39.18 31.87 61.33
CA ARG A 680 40.18 32.10 60.26
C ARG A 680 40.68 30.83 59.59
N LYS A 681 40.91 29.76 60.33
CA LYS A 681 41.30 28.44 59.82
C LYS A 681 40.17 27.83 58.97
N SER A 682 38.93 27.97 59.39
CA SER A 682 37.75 27.47 58.68
C SER A 682 37.55 28.23 57.39
N LEU A 683 37.72 29.54 57.37
CA LEU A 683 37.69 30.37 56.15
C LEU A 683 38.82 30.03 55.16
N ASP A 684 40.06 29.81 55.65
CA ASP A 684 41.13 29.33 54.80
C ASP A 684 40.94 27.94 54.27
N LYS A 685 40.25 27.05 55.01
CA LYS A 685 39.87 25.74 54.56
C LYS A 685 38.79 25.80 53.47
N LEU A 686 37.78 26.67 53.64
CA LEU A 686 36.71 26.91 52.65
C LEU A 686 37.28 27.51 51.36
N ARG A 687 38.22 28.43 51.48
CA ARG A 687 38.94 29.06 50.35
C ARG A 687 39.77 28.04 49.55
N LYS A 688 40.42 27.11 50.26
CA LYS A 688 41.13 26.00 49.61
C LYS A 688 40.18 25.01 48.95
N GLU A 689 39.08 24.65 49.60
CA GLU A 689 38.09 23.76 49.02
C GLU A 689 37.44 24.36 47.77
N LEU A 690 37.10 25.66 47.77
CA LEU A 690 36.61 26.39 46.61
C LEU A 690 37.66 26.48 45.48
N SER A 691 38.93 26.73 45.79
CA SER A 691 39.98 26.78 44.77
C SER A 691 40.25 25.43 44.11
N VAL A 692 40.12 24.32 44.85
CA VAL A 692 40.26 22.97 44.31
C VAL A 692 39.07 22.59 43.44
N ARG A 693 37.84 22.97 43.80
CA ARG A 693 36.63 22.72 42.97
C ARG A 693 36.57 23.58 41.73
N THR A 694 36.99 24.84 41.82
CA THR A 694 37.08 25.71 40.62
C THR A 694 38.23 25.30 39.69
N ALA A 695 39.30 24.77 40.17
CA ALA A 695 40.40 24.21 39.38
C ALA A 695 40.00 22.89 38.67
N ALA A 696 39.04 22.14 39.21
CA ALA A 696 38.51 20.92 38.60
C ALA A 696 37.52 21.22 37.45
N LEU A 697 36.97 22.44 37.38
CA LEU A 697 36.02 22.89 36.32
C LEU A 697 36.72 23.61 35.17
N THR A 698 38.03 23.93 35.26
CA THR A 698 38.86 24.52 34.19
C THR A 698 39.68 23.39 33.56
N PRO A 699 39.55 23.15 32.25
CA PRO A 699 40.43 22.20 31.57
C PRO A 699 41.88 22.63 31.70
N PRO A 700 42.84 21.68 31.87
CA PRO A 700 44.25 22.02 31.96
C PRO A 700 44.69 22.76 30.70
N PRO A 701 45.45 23.86 30.81
CA PRO A 701 45.99 24.57 29.66
C PRO A 701 46.97 23.65 28.92
N GLU A 702 46.77 23.50 27.60
CA GLU A 702 47.77 22.87 26.74
C GLU A 702 49.08 23.68 26.84
N PRO A 703 50.25 23.03 26.88
CA PRO A 703 51.53 23.74 26.90
C PRO A 703 51.72 24.46 25.57
N GLY A 704 51.45 25.77 25.57
CA GLY A 704 51.70 26.64 24.44
C GLY A 704 53.19 26.96 24.30
N GLU A 705 53.70 27.07 23.08
CA GLU A 705 55.03 27.56 22.73
C GLU A 705 55.29 28.89 23.43
N ILE A 706 56.51 29.08 23.98
CA ILE A 706 56.92 30.32 24.63
C ILE A 706 57.00 31.41 23.54
N PRO A 707 56.27 32.54 23.67
CA PRO A 707 56.27 33.59 22.65
C PRO A 707 57.69 34.25 22.51
N GLU A 708 58.06 34.55 21.28
CA GLU A 708 59.30 35.32 20.97
C GLU A 708 59.00 36.81 20.82
N VAL A 709 60.07 37.66 20.97
CA VAL A 709 59.95 39.12 20.83
C VAL A 709 59.40 39.46 19.43
N GLY A 710 58.31 40.21 19.36
CA GLY A 710 57.55 40.50 18.11
C GLY A 710 56.32 39.66 17.85
N ASP A 711 56.06 38.59 18.63
CA ASP A 711 54.88 37.78 18.49
C ASP A 711 53.61 38.48 19.02
N LYS A 712 52.48 38.26 18.36
CA LYS A 712 51.18 38.61 18.90
C LYS A 712 50.84 37.60 19.99
N VAL A 713 50.52 38.11 21.16
CA VAL A 713 50.21 37.31 22.34
C VAL A 713 48.83 37.65 22.88
N TRP A 714 48.08 36.59 23.25
CA TRP A 714 46.84 36.70 24.00
C TRP A 714 47.14 36.80 25.48
N ILE A 715 46.51 37.74 26.17
CA ILE A 715 46.73 38.01 27.58
C ILE A 715 45.49 37.50 28.36
N ASP A 716 45.61 36.34 28.98
CA ASP A 716 44.50 35.69 29.68
C ASP A 716 43.86 36.54 30.80
N ARG A 717 44.67 37.35 31.49
CA ARG A 717 44.19 38.16 32.62
C ARG A 717 43.42 39.41 32.20
N MET A 718 43.65 39.91 30.97
CA MET A 718 43.03 41.14 30.41
C MET A 718 42.09 40.84 29.25
N GLN A 719 42.02 39.58 28.82
CA GLN A 719 41.22 39.12 27.70
C GLN A 719 41.37 39.97 26.40
N THR A 720 42.63 40.30 26.10
CA THR A 720 42.92 41.15 24.96
C THR A 720 44.24 40.70 24.30
N ASP A 721 44.40 41.10 23.03
CA ASP A 721 45.61 40.84 22.25
C ASP A 721 46.65 41.91 22.58
N GLY A 722 47.94 41.51 22.63
CA GLY A 722 49.05 42.37 22.74
C GLY A 722 50.22 41.92 21.86
N GLU A 723 51.23 42.78 21.73
CA GLU A 723 52.51 42.48 21.03
C GLU A 723 53.60 42.32 22.04
N TYR A 724 54.30 41.16 22.02
CA TYR A 724 55.41 40.88 22.93
C TYR A 724 56.69 41.64 22.56
N MET A 725 57.05 42.59 23.37
CA MET A 725 58.13 43.59 23.02
C MET A 725 59.48 43.24 23.59
N GLU A 726 59.54 42.74 24.83
CA GLU A 726 60.83 42.56 25.51
C GLU A 726 60.65 41.55 26.70
N ARG A 727 61.74 40.77 26.93
CA ARG A 727 61.81 39.86 28.08
C ARG A 727 62.77 40.45 29.12
N PHE A 728 62.40 40.57 30.37
CA PHE A 728 63.28 41.05 31.44
C PHE A 728 64.34 40.00 31.83
N ALA A 729 65.40 40.41 32.37
CA ALA A 729 66.58 39.61 32.76
C ALA A 729 66.22 38.54 33.84
N ASP A 730 65.13 38.71 34.59
CA ASP A 730 64.62 37.73 35.59
C ASP A 730 63.97 36.52 34.95
N GLY A 731 63.78 36.50 33.63
CA GLY A 731 63.21 35.41 32.85
C GLY A 731 61.71 35.13 33.11
N LYS A 732 61.07 35.82 34.07
CA LYS A 732 59.69 35.57 34.50
C LYS A 732 58.74 36.69 34.04
N ARG A 733 59.20 37.85 33.67
CA ARG A 733 58.44 39.04 33.28
C ARG A 733 58.69 39.39 31.85
N ALA A 734 57.66 39.94 31.22
CA ALA A 734 57.71 40.43 29.85
C ALA A 734 57.01 41.80 29.73
N ARG A 735 57.45 42.57 28.75
CA ARG A 735 56.84 43.86 28.36
C ARG A 735 55.97 43.60 27.12
N VAL A 736 54.67 43.87 27.24
CA VAL A 736 53.67 43.63 26.16
C VAL A 736 53.03 44.97 25.85
N ARG A 737 52.90 45.27 24.57
CA ARG A 737 52.22 46.46 24.06
C ARG A 737 50.76 46.12 23.75
N ILE A 738 49.83 46.78 24.42
CA ILE A 738 48.38 46.70 24.18
C ILE A 738 47.96 48.09 23.62
N GLY A 739 47.62 48.15 22.34
CA GLY A 739 47.38 49.42 21.68
C GLY A 739 48.61 50.38 21.72
N LYS A 740 48.45 51.49 22.39
CA LYS A 740 49.54 52.53 22.54
C LYS A 740 50.27 52.46 23.88
N VAL A 741 49.97 51.52 24.79
CA VAL A 741 50.43 51.40 26.16
C VAL A 741 51.27 50.14 26.36
N LEU A 742 52.39 50.27 27.11
CA LEU A 742 53.31 49.21 27.45
C LEU A 742 52.96 48.69 28.86
N TYR A 743 52.70 47.40 28.98
CA TYR A 743 52.45 46.76 30.27
C TYR A 743 53.56 45.74 30.59
N THR A 744 53.88 45.61 31.88
CA THR A 744 54.81 44.60 32.37
C THR A 744 54.00 43.53 33.09
N MET A 745 54.09 42.27 32.63
CA MET A 745 53.33 41.16 33.16
C MET A 745 54.15 39.86 33.17
N ASN A 746 53.63 38.82 33.84
CA ASN A 746 54.28 37.53 33.86
C ASN A 746 54.17 36.82 32.52
N ILE A 747 55.22 36.18 32.09
CA ILE A 747 55.26 35.38 30.84
C ILE A 747 54.26 34.22 30.93
N ALA A 748 53.96 33.71 32.13
CA ALA A 748 52.97 32.66 32.36
C ALA A 748 51.49 33.08 32.03
N ASP A 749 51.23 34.39 31.97
CA ASP A 749 49.91 34.96 31.67
C ASP A 749 49.77 35.25 30.15
N LEU A 750 50.80 34.93 29.33
CA LEU A 750 50.87 35.22 27.90
C LEU A 750 50.75 33.91 27.11
N ARG A 751 49.93 33.89 26.09
CA ARG A 751 49.85 32.82 25.08
C ARG A 751 50.16 33.39 23.70
N LYS A 752 50.89 32.63 22.92
CA LYS A 752 51.11 32.97 21.50
C LYS A 752 49.77 32.93 20.81
N ALA A 753 49.35 34.00 20.19
CA ALA A 753 48.18 34.04 19.36
C ALA A 753 48.46 33.21 18.10
N THR A 754 48.12 31.93 18.12
CA THR A 754 48.22 31.04 16.96
C THR A 754 47.18 31.44 15.96
N GLY A 755 47.56 32.23 14.94
CA GLY A 755 46.78 32.49 13.77
C GLY A 755 46.69 31.22 12.90
N GLU A 756 45.89 30.27 13.27
CA GLU A 756 45.51 29.20 12.34
C GLU A 756 44.67 29.77 11.22
N LYS A 757 45.30 29.91 10.05
CA LYS A 757 44.60 29.99 8.78
C LYS A 757 43.88 28.66 8.58
N LYS A 758 42.59 28.57 8.90
CA LYS A 758 41.72 27.53 8.40
C LYS A 758 41.82 27.51 6.87
N LYS A 759 42.46 26.50 6.30
CA LYS A 759 42.42 26.21 4.88
C LYS A 759 40.96 25.91 4.52
N SER A 760 40.28 26.87 3.89
CA SER A 760 38.99 26.64 3.25
C SER A 760 39.25 25.83 1.99
N PHE A 761 38.63 24.67 1.87
CA PHE A 761 38.50 23.92 0.62
C PHE A 761 37.53 24.69 -0.28
N LEU A 762 38.04 25.58 -1.11
CA LEU A 762 37.34 26.13 -2.25
C LEU A 762 38.17 25.85 -3.50
N PRO A 763 37.55 25.51 -4.63
CA PRO A 763 38.25 25.29 -5.89
C PRO A 763 38.99 26.56 -6.32
N GLU A 764 40.15 26.39 -6.94
CA GLU A 764 40.96 27.50 -7.47
C GLU A 764 40.16 28.36 -8.45
N GLY A 765 39.99 29.62 -8.13
CA GLY A 765 39.38 30.62 -9.02
C GLY A 765 38.40 31.60 -8.36
N VAL A 766 38.07 31.46 -7.08
CA VAL A 766 37.19 32.42 -6.39
C VAL A 766 37.94 33.10 -5.25
N SER A 767 38.32 34.33 -5.42
CA SER A 767 38.89 35.15 -4.33
C SER A 767 37.73 35.68 -3.47
N TYR A 768 37.60 35.15 -2.24
CA TYR A 768 36.69 35.66 -1.23
C TYR A 768 37.50 36.48 -0.21
N GLN A 769 37.19 37.75 -0.08
CA GLN A 769 37.65 38.53 1.04
C GLN A 769 36.69 38.40 2.21
N PRO A 770 37.11 37.98 3.40
CA PRO A 770 36.18 37.85 4.53
C PRO A 770 35.73 39.25 5.01
N TYR A 771 34.44 39.49 4.95
CA TYR A 771 33.77 40.66 5.47
C TYR A 771 33.70 40.61 7.00
N LYS A 772 34.19 41.64 7.66
CA LYS A 772 34.06 41.87 9.10
C LYS A 772 32.94 42.92 9.32
N ASP A 773 31.68 42.55 9.17
CA ASP A 773 30.57 43.31 9.72
C ASP A 773 29.37 42.38 9.89
N ASP A 774 28.72 42.46 11.04
CA ASP A 774 27.54 41.62 11.43
C ASP A 774 26.26 42.00 10.69
N THR A 775 26.29 42.77 9.60
CA THR A 775 25.10 43.14 8.84
C THR A 775 24.70 42.00 7.92
N PRO A 776 23.49 41.44 8.07
CA PRO A 776 23.03 40.31 7.25
C PRO A 776 22.92 40.71 5.77
N VAL A 777 23.57 39.97 4.88
CA VAL A 777 23.55 40.16 3.41
C VAL A 777 22.22 39.83 2.76
N GLU A 778 21.28 39.31 3.51
CA GLU A 778 19.94 38.88 3.04
C GLU A 778 18.83 39.33 4.01
N ILE A 779 17.77 39.91 3.45
CA ILE A 779 16.53 40.21 4.18
C ILE A 779 15.37 39.42 3.60
N SER A 780 14.54 38.82 4.46
CA SER A 780 13.32 38.07 4.05
C SER A 780 12.08 38.86 4.41
N LEU A 781 11.29 39.20 3.38
CA LEU A 781 10.01 39.91 3.48
C LEU A 781 8.80 38.94 3.37
N ARG A 782 9.02 37.61 3.44
CA ARG A 782 7.95 36.61 3.28
C ARG A 782 6.93 36.72 4.41
N GLY A 783 5.66 36.74 4.04
CA GLY A 783 4.56 36.81 5.01
C GLY A 783 4.25 38.20 5.54
N MET A 784 4.97 39.25 5.14
CA MET A 784 4.75 40.64 5.52
C MET A 784 3.69 41.29 4.62
N THR A 785 2.97 42.25 5.17
CA THR A 785 2.15 43.20 4.41
C THR A 785 3.04 44.18 3.64
N ILE A 786 2.45 44.94 2.70
CA ILE A 786 3.20 45.92 1.90
C ILE A 786 3.82 47.00 2.79
N GLU A 787 3.10 47.44 3.85
CA GLU A 787 3.57 48.47 4.78
C GLU A 787 4.69 47.96 5.67
N GLU A 788 4.51 46.79 6.29
CA GLU A 788 5.55 46.14 7.11
C GLU A 788 6.82 45.85 6.33
N ALA A 789 6.68 45.42 5.08
CA ALA A 789 7.83 45.16 4.21
C ALA A 789 8.59 46.45 3.79
N ARG A 790 7.89 47.58 3.67
CA ARG A 790 8.51 48.88 3.41
C ARG A 790 9.31 49.35 4.62
N ASP A 791 8.72 49.28 5.82
CA ASP A 791 9.41 49.69 7.06
C ASP A 791 10.63 48.79 7.35
N ALA A 792 10.51 47.49 7.04
CA ALA A 792 11.65 46.57 7.16
C ALA A 792 12.78 46.88 6.17
N LEU A 793 12.43 47.31 4.96
CA LEU A 793 13.43 47.73 3.96
C LEU A 793 14.11 49.03 4.36
N ASP A 794 13.35 50.01 4.88
CA ASP A 794 13.91 51.30 5.32
C ASP A 794 14.97 51.06 6.41
N LYS A 795 14.64 50.31 7.46
CA LYS A 795 15.60 49.95 8.53
C LYS A 795 16.81 49.16 8.00
N TYR A 796 16.57 48.21 7.13
CA TYR A 796 17.65 47.40 6.56
C TYR A 796 18.59 48.19 5.67
N PHE A 797 18.08 49.16 4.87
CA PHE A 797 18.91 50.01 4.06
C PHE A 797 19.70 51.05 4.92
N ASP A 798 19.13 51.45 6.06
CA ASP A 798 19.86 52.29 7.03
C ASP A 798 21.06 51.54 7.63
N GLU A 799 20.85 50.25 8.02
CA GLU A 799 21.95 49.39 8.52
C GLU A 799 23.00 49.12 7.44
N VAL A 800 22.55 48.81 6.23
CA VAL A 800 23.44 48.55 5.09
C VAL A 800 24.20 49.80 4.68
N SER A 801 23.64 51.01 4.90
CA SER A 801 24.33 52.28 4.62
C SER A 801 25.59 52.52 5.46
N LEU A 802 25.61 51.90 6.65
CA LEU A 802 26.73 51.96 7.58
C LEU A 802 27.75 50.84 7.37
N SER A 803 27.42 49.90 6.50
CA SER A 803 28.23 48.74 6.16
C SER A 803 28.75 48.86 4.72
N ASN A 804 29.92 48.29 4.45
CA ASN A 804 30.54 48.39 3.11
C ASN A 804 30.18 47.21 2.24
N VAL A 805 28.88 46.79 2.22
CA VAL A 805 28.36 45.64 1.52
C VAL A 805 28.12 45.96 0.03
N PRO A 806 28.73 45.27 -0.94
CA PRO A 806 28.59 45.60 -2.36
C PRO A 806 27.30 45.13 -2.99
N SER A 807 26.68 44.10 -2.42
CA SER A 807 25.37 43.58 -2.90
C SER A 807 24.58 42.92 -1.79
N ILE A 808 23.25 43.02 -1.87
CA ILE A 808 22.30 42.44 -0.93
C ILE A 808 21.22 41.63 -1.63
N ARG A 809 20.60 40.72 -0.91
CA ARG A 809 19.51 39.87 -1.39
C ARG A 809 18.22 40.19 -0.65
N ILE A 810 17.13 40.42 -1.40
CA ILE A 810 15.81 40.69 -0.86
C ILE A 810 14.90 39.53 -1.25
N VAL A 811 14.44 38.73 -0.29
CA VAL A 811 13.58 37.58 -0.49
C VAL A 811 12.12 37.96 -0.24
N HIS A 812 11.33 38.13 -1.32
CA HIS A 812 9.91 38.52 -1.24
C HIS A 812 8.94 37.37 -1.54
N GLY A 813 9.46 36.18 -1.88
CA GLY A 813 8.65 34.97 -2.16
C GLY A 813 7.98 34.98 -3.55
N LYS A 814 7.38 33.86 -3.92
CA LYS A 814 6.74 33.60 -5.23
C LYS A 814 5.21 33.84 -5.26
N GLY A 815 4.62 34.46 -4.21
CA GLY A 815 3.18 34.67 -4.08
C GLY A 815 2.55 35.57 -5.18
N THR A 816 1.50 36.30 -4.85
CA THR A 816 0.71 37.16 -5.78
C THR A 816 1.52 38.22 -6.54
N GLY A 817 2.79 38.36 -6.21
CA GLY A 817 3.69 39.34 -6.82
C GLY A 817 3.53 40.76 -6.29
N ALA A 818 2.69 41.00 -5.29
CA ALA A 818 2.48 42.31 -4.68
C ALA A 818 3.74 42.86 -4.01
N LEU A 819 4.40 42.06 -3.17
CA LEU A 819 5.68 42.40 -2.54
C LEU A 819 6.79 42.61 -3.58
N ARG A 820 6.87 41.81 -4.62
CA ARG A 820 7.84 41.98 -5.71
C ARG A 820 7.68 43.34 -6.42
N ARG A 821 6.42 43.75 -6.70
CA ARG A 821 6.16 45.06 -7.32
C ARG A 821 6.56 46.20 -6.38
N MET A 822 6.23 46.09 -5.10
CA MET A 822 6.59 47.08 -4.08
C MET A 822 8.10 47.20 -3.94
N VAL A 823 8.82 46.06 -3.82
CA VAL A 823 10.29 46.02 -3.74
C VAL A 823 10.92 46.68 -4.97
N ARG A 824 10.43 46.39 -6.18
CA ARG A 824 10.93 47.01 -7.41
C ARG A 824 10.69 48.50 -7.45
N GLU A 825 9.53 48.97 -7.01
CA GLU A 825 9.21 50.40 -6.90
C GLU A 825 10.11 51.07 -5.86
N TYR A 826 10.32 50.47 -4.71
CA TYR A 826 11.19 50.96 -3.64
C TYR A 826 12.64 51.12 -4.12
N LEU A 827 13.18 50.04 -4.74
CA LEU A 827 14.56 50.04 -5.21
C LEU A 827 14.81 51.05 -6.34
N SER A 828 13.83 51.31 -7.20
CA SER A 828 13.96 52.32 -8.27
C SER A 828 14.04 53.75 -7.76
N LYS A 829 13.50 54.01 -6.55
CA LYS A 829 13.53 55.35 -5.90
C LYS A 829 14.67 55.52 -4.93
N ASN A 830 15.36 54.44 -4.52
CA ASN A 830 16.42 54.51 -3.53
C ASN A 830 17.77 54.91 -4.17
N LYS A 831 18.38 55.98 -3.66
CA LYS A 831 19.60 56.58 -4.19
C LYS A 831 20.86 55.71 -4.01
N MET A 832 20.82 54.75 -3.09
CA MET A 832 21.93 53.84 -2.79
C MET A 832 22.04 52.68 -3.77
N VAL A 833 21.00 52.41 -4.54
CA VAL A 833 20.96 51.29 -5.46
C VAL A 833 21.63 51.65 -6.77
N ALA A 834 22.63 50.87 -7.18
CA ALA A 834 23.28 51.01 -8.48
C ALA A 834 22.51 50.25 -9.57
N SER A 835 22.13 49.00 -9.28
CA SER A 835 21.30 48.18 -10.16
C SER A 835 20.63 47.07 -9.36
N PHE A 836 19.52 46.55 -9.86
CA PHE A 836 18.85 45.37 -9.28
C PHE A 836 18.29 44.45 -10.37
N GLN A 837 18.33 43.13 -10.10
CA GLN A 837 17.83 42.12 -11.00
C GLN A 837 17.14 40.98 -10.20
N LEU A 838 16.29 40.22 -10.86
CA LEU A 838 15.71 39.01 -10.27
C LEU A 838 16.83 37.97 -10.15
N GLY A 839 16.78 37.17 -9.07
CA GLY A 839 17.75 36.10 -8.86
C GLY A 839 17.67 35.04 -9.97
N GLU A 840 18.81 34.48 -10.33
CA GLU A 840 18.89 33.34 -11.25
C GLU A 840 18.25 32.08 -10.65
N TRP A 841 18.15 31.05 -11.46
CA TRP A 841 17.43 29.81 -11.07
C TRP A 841 18.00 29.15 -9.80
N ASN A 842 19.29 29.22 -9.61
CA ASN A 842 20.06 28.76 -8.44
C ASN A 842 20.04 29.74 -7.26
N GLU A 843 19.59 30.98 -7.42
CA GLU A 843 19.57 32.04 -6.41
C GLU A 843 18.15 32.31 -5.84
N GLY A 844 17.16 31.49 -6.13
CA GLY A 844 15.78 31.62 -5.66
C GLY A 844 14.80 32.13 -6.72
N SER A 845 15.27 32.35 -7.97
CA SER A 845 14.43 32.67 -9.14
C SER A 845 13.53 33.88 -8.89
N TRP A 846 12.29 33.85 -9.32
CA TRP A 846 11.33 34.99 -9.26
C TRP A 846 10.91 35.40 -7.84
N GLY A 847 11.37 34.70 -6.80
CA GLY A 847 11.08 35.02 -5.40
C GLY A 847 12.13 35.87 -4.70
N VAL A 848 13.25 36.21 -5.38
CA VAL A 848 14.39 36.94 -4.85
C VAL A 848 14.78 38.04 -5.79
N THR A 849 15.17 39.21 -5.24
CA THR A 849 15.78 40.33 -5.98
C THR A 849 17.18 40.57 -5.44
N ILE A 850 18.18 40.55 -6.32
CA ILE A 850 19.54 40.86 -6.01
C ILE A 850 19.76 42.31 -6.33
N VAL A 851 20.33 43.05 -5.38
CA VAL A 851 20.54 44.50 -5.45
C VAL A 851 22.04 44.78 -5.35
N LYS A 852 22.59 45.49 -6.30
CA LYS A 852 23.96 46.04 -6.23
C LYS A 852 23.88 47.47 -5.72
N LEU A 853 24.70 47.79 -4.72
CA LEU A 853 24.75 49.10 -4.11
C LEU A 853 25.81 49.95 -4.77
N LYS A 854 25.63 51.26 -4.70
CA LYS A 854 26.68 52.25 -5.13
C LYS A 854 27.75 52.25 -4.07
N GLN A 855 28.97 52.04 -4.46
CA GLN A 855 30.17 52.20 -3.60
C GLN A 855 30.47 53.69 -3.33
#